data_d56dacf39ce2abbabd93f03fed925129
#
_entry.id   d56dacf39ce2abbabd93f03fed925129
#
_cell.length_a   1.000
_cell.length_b   1.000
_cell.length_c   1.000
_cell.angle_alpha   90.00
_cell.angle_beta   90.00
_cell.angle_gamma   90.00
#
_symmetry.space_group_name_H-M   'P 1'
#
loop_
_entity.id
_entity.type
_entity.pdbx_description
1 polymer ?
#
loop_
_entity_poly.entity_id
_entity_poly.type
_entity_poly.pdbx_seq_one_letter_code
_entity_poly.pdbx_strand_id
1 'polypeptide(L)'
;MDLLTIQHKDFTLYIECAKFDATWYKAKNNLGKDALVSTYSWSDGVESVVIHGDSDEITTINKEEQAQAIFFDNTDYPIWVEFNAHVNNAQWGSDLQSDNEKFSFRGHTLAGYINYGNDIGRSEIKFIYKVGKETCKFRFSFEVLSSKLDYHKHWKAIIEDIEREYHMLSIDYLRRTFHGFTPDKNQDTPELIWWSIFSGEQQKFIKACKNIIERPRHRLHGHKSYMRADKLKHIPAYIENELAEHKQEYAHLYCVEEQIQTNDTQENRFLKFALTQIASKYEALKRQIERLKGASDTMRHEMENVSATLKRLQNNPFFRTIGRFKGLNQESLVLQRATGYSQVYRTWNLLRRAYSLNDGIYKLQTKDIATLYEIWCFIEVSHIVKEQLHLNDEDVEQKNRMEMNGLFTWELGKGEHSRILFKKDNVELAELVYNPKSTENENNATGIKELVVKTVPQKPDIILRLTKNDIEENMKMTYLFDAKYRIGGKDRNGVDVPPDDAINQMHRYRDAIYYKDYSADALKSADVLKKEVIGGYILFPGDGKHDNVKDATFYKSIDAVNIGAFPLRPKDEQNRQLLEEFIKNLIETKSQKIIENVIPQKGTFVDVGNRVLIGLVKPNNRQDYYQNFIDGKADLYYTGRQFPTTIALDDLHYFIPYFKGKGIRDLYEITGIRTITAKEAKQSDDESDKDDIRLAFKLRFIRKLFDDYKKIDTSKMKKDTFIDTTFDGIETV
;
A
#
# COMPACT_ATOMS: atom_id res chain seq x y z
N MET A 1 -28.34 -31.57 0.46
CA MET A 1 -27.39 -32.67 0.62
C MET A 1 -26.64 -32.43 1.93
N ASP A 2 -26.64 -33.45 2.80
CA ASP A 2 -25.82 -33.40 4.02
C ASP A 2 -24.36 -33.47 3.61
N LEU A 3 -23.55 -32.54 4.10
CA LEU A 3 -22.11 -32.50 3.80
C LEU A 3 -21.26 -33.02 4.94
N LEU A 4 -21.64 -32.66 6.16
CA LEU A 4 -20.89 -33.01 7.36
C LEU A 4 -21.83 -33.34 8.51
N THR A 5 -21.53 -34.41 9.18
CA THR A 5 -22.20 -34.80 10.43
C THR A 5 -21.14 -35.00 11.51
N ILE A 6 -21.25 -34.26 12.62
CA ILE A 6 -20.40 -34.41 13.80
C ILE A 6 -21.22 -34.92 14.97
N GLN A 7 -20.88 -36.09 15.47
CA GLN A 7 -21.47 -36.65 16.70
C GLN A 7 -20.57 -36.27 17.88
N HIS A 8 -21.16 -35.61 18.85
CA HIS A 8 -20.52 -35.24 20.10
C HIS A 8 -21.39 -35.75 21.27
N LYS A 9 -20.77 -36.02 22.40
CA LYS A 9 -21.48 -36.50 23.61
C LYS A 9 -22.70 -35.66 24.03
N ASP A 10 -22.69 -34.34 23.76
CA ASP A 10 -23.73 -33.40 24.16
C ASP A 10 -24.64 -32.92 23.02
N PHE A 11 -24.26 -33.15 21.74
CA PHE A 11 -25.01 -32.69 20.56
C PHE A 11 -24.62 -33.42 19.29
N THR A 12 -25.46 -33.28 18.27
CA THR A 12 -25.12 -33.64 16.89
C THR A 12 -25.17 -32.38 16.02
N LEU A 13 -24.12 -32.13 15.23
CA LEU A 13 -24.04 -31.02 14.32
C LEU A 13 -24.16 -31.50 12.89
N TYR A 14 -25.01 -30.83 12.13
CA TYR A 14 -25.25 -31.10 10.71
C TYR A 14 -24.92 -29.86 9.89
N ILE A 15 -24.28 -30.06 8.75
CA ILE A 15 -24.01 -29.00 7.76
C ILE A 15 -24.51 -29.49 6.40
N GLU A 16 -25.29 -28.65 5.76
CA GLU A 16 -25.80 -28.94 4.43
C GLU A 16 -25.30 -27.94 3.39
N CYS A 17 -25.40 -28.31 2.11
CA CYS A 17 -25.24 -27.42 0.99
C CYS A 17 -26.07 -27.90 -0.21
N ALA A 18 -26.94 -27.03 -0.71
CA ALA A 18 -27.80 -27.36 -1.85
C ALA A 18 -27.04 -27.35 -3.20
N LYS A 19 -25.94 -26.64 -3.28
CA LYS A 19 -25.16 -26.44 -4.54
C LYS A 19 -23.80 -27.12 -4.50
N PHE A 20 -23.57 -28.03 -3.57
CA PHE A 20 -22.24 -28.63 -3.37
C PHE A 20 -21.69 -29.29 -4.63
N ASP A 21 -22.43 -30.16 -5.28
CA ASP A 21 -21.97 -30.90 -6.45
C ASP A 21 -21.53 -29.95 -7.58
N ALA A 22 -22.34 -28.94 -7.86
CA ALA A 22 -21.99 -27.94 -8.91
C ALA A 22 -20.71 -27.19 -8.57
N THR A 23 -20.52 -26.80 -7.30
CA THR A 23 -19.31 -26.09 -6.83
C THR A 23 -18.12 -27.04 -6.84
N TRP A 24 -18.28 -28.26 -6.39
CA TRP A 24 -17.25 -29.31 -6.38
C TRP A 24 -16.77 -29.65 -7.80
N TYR A 25 -17.68 -29.92 -8.74
CA TYR A 25 -17.30 -30.21 -10.13
C TYR A 25 -16.59 -29.02 -10.78
N LYS A 26 -17.03 -27.82 -10.49
CA LYS A 26 -16.36 -26.61 -10.95
C LYS A 26 -14.93 -26.49 -10.39
N ALA A 27 -14.78 -26.67 -9.09
CA ALA A 27 -13.48 -26.66 -8.44
C ALA A 27 -12.56 -27.76 -8.96
N LYS A 28 -13.08 -28.99 -9.13
CA LYS A 28 -12.33 -30.12 -9.67
C LYS A 28 -11.84 -29.88 -11.09
N ASN A 29 -12.64 -29.26 -11.94
CA ASN A 29 -12.25 -28.93 -13.31
C ASN A 29 -11.18 -27.82 -13.38
N ASN A 30 -11.23 -26.88 -12.43
CA ASN A 30 -10.29 -25.74 -12.41
C ASN A 30 -8.97 -26.08 -11.72
N LEU A 31 -8.99 -26.87 -10.66
CA LEU A 31 -7.84 -27.08 -9.75
C LEU A 31 -7.26 -28.49 -9.81
N GLY A 32 -8.03 -29.46 -10.28
CA GLY A 32 -7.71 -30.89 -10.17
C GLY A 32 -8.11 -31.48 -8.81
N LYS A 33 -8.31 -32.80 -8.77
CA LYS A 33 -8.79 -33.51 -7.56
C LYS A 33 -7.80 -33.42 -6.39
N ASP A 34 -6.51 -33.46 -6.68
CA ASP A 34 -5.44 -33.49 -5.67
C ASP A 34 -5.30 -32.16 -4.90
N ALA A 35 -5.78 -31.06 -5.45
CA ALA A 35 -5.79 -29.76 -4.80
C ALA A 35 -7.01 -29.54 -3.88
N LEU A 36 -8.02 -30.42 -3.93
CA LEU A 36 -9.27 -30.30 -3.19
C LEU A 36 -9.26 -31.11 -1.89
N VAL A 37 -8.26 -30.84 -1.07
CA VAL A 37 -8.10 -31.46 0.25
C VAL A 37 -8.05 -30.38 1.34
N SER A 38 -8.59 -30.72 2.52
CA SER A 38 -8.58 -29.86 3.70
C SER A 38 -8.18 -30.65 4.93
N THR A 39 -7.53 -30.00 5.89
CA THR A 39 -7.22 -30.60 7.19
C THR A 39 -8.27 -30.16 8.20
N TYR A 40 -8.89 -31.12 8.87
CA TYR A 40 -9.94 -30.89 9.84
C TYR A 40 -9.42 -31.10 11.26
N SER A 41 -9.79 -30.20 12.18
CA SER A 41 -9.47 -30.36 13.59
C SER A 41 -10.63 -29.86 14.46
N TRP A 42 -10.80 -30.47 15.64
CA TRP A 42 -11.92 -30.18 16.55
C TRP A 42 -11.53 -30.28 18.01
N SER A 43 -12.37 -29.69 18.88
CA SER A 43 -12.25 -29.78 20.32
C SER A 43 -12.56 -31.19 20.83
N ASP A 44 -12.20 -31.48 22.07
CA ASP A 44 -12.45 -32.80 22.69
C ASP A 44 -13.96 -33.07 22.90
N GLY A 45 -14.31 -34.33 23.02
CA GLY A 45 -15.70 -34.78 23.23
C GLY A 45 -16.45 -35.22 21.95
N VAL A 46 -15.81 -35.12 20.80
CA VAL A 46 -16.34 -35.63 19.52
C VAL A 46 -16.12 -37.12 19.43
N GLU A 47 -17.20 -37.85 19.11
CA GLU A 47 -17.20 -39.29 18.95
C GLU A 47 -16.94 -39.72 17.51
N SER A 48 -17.52 -39.02 16.55
CA SER A 48 -17.28 -39.27 15.13
C SER A 48 -17.50 -38.03 14.29
N VAL A 49 -16.74 -37.91 13.18
CA VAL A 49 -16.91 -36.90 12.14
C VAL A 49 -17.04 -37.61 10.79
N VAL A 50 -18.15 -37.37 10.13
CA VAL A 50 -18.50 -38.02 8.87
C VAL A 50 -18.67 -36.97 7.79
N ILE A 51 -17.94 -37.11 6.70
CA ILE A 51 -18.07 -36.26 5.49
C ILE A 51 -18.85 -37.06 4.44
N HIS A 52 -19.86 -36.44 3.86
CA HIS A 52 -20.59 -36.93 2.70
C HIS A 52 -19.98 -36.29 1.46
N GLY A 53 -19.17 -37.04 0.74
CA GLY A 53 -18.40 -36.56 -0.41
C GLY A 53 -19.16 -36.60 -1.73
N ASP A 54 -18.41 -36.43 -2.81
CA ASP A 54 -18.87 -36.59 -4.18
C ASP A 54 -19.40 -38.04 -4.38
N SER A 55 -20.55 -38.20 -5.02
CA SER A 55 -21.13 -39.51 -5.37
C SER A 55 -21.56 -40.38 -4.17
N ASP A 56 -22.10 -39.79 -3.10
CA ASP A 56 -22.56 -40.50 -1.90
C ASP A 56 -21.47 -41.30 -1.15
N GLU A 57 -20.21 -41.02 -1.38
CA GLU A 57 -19.13 -41.59 -0.57
C GLU A 57 -19.16 -41.02 0.85
N ILE A 58 -19.42 -41.89 1.81
CA ILE A 58 -19.42 -41.55 3.24
C ILE A 58 -18.02 -41.85 3.79
N THR A 59 -17.32 -40.84 4.24
CA THR A 59 -15.97 -41.00 4.80
C THR A 59 -15.93 -40.53 6.25
N THR A 60 -15.54 -41.41 7.16
CA THR A 60 -15.21 -41.01 8.54
C THR A 60 -13.79 -40.52 8.59
N ILE A 61 -13.58 -39.34 9.15
CA ILE A 61 -12.26 -38.71 9.23
C ILE A 61 -11.72 -38.70 10.66
N ASN A 62 -10.41 -38.76 10.79
CA ASN A 62 -9.70 -38.61 12.06
C ASN A 62 -9.26 -37.17 12.27
N LYS A 63 -9.03 -36.78 13.54
CA LYS A 63 -8.56 -35.46 13.91
C LYS A 63 -7.17 -35.20 13.30
N GLU A 64 -7.01 -34.02 12.65
CA GLU A 64 -5.79 -33.60 11.98
C GLU A 64 -5.42 -34.41 10.72
N GLU A 65 -6.32 -35.20 10.19
CA GLU A 65 -6.19 -35.92 8.94
C GLU A 65 -6.64 -35.06 7.75
N GLN A 66 -5.98 -35.27 6.59
CA GLN A 66 -6.41 -34.67 5.33
C GLN A 66 -7.55 -35.46 4.73
N ALA A 67 -8.61 -34.76 4.40
CA ALA A 67 -9.79 -35.36 3.73
C ALA A 67 -10.28 -34.42 2.62
N GLN A 68 -11.30 -34.85 1.90
CA GLN A 68 -11.94 -34.06 0.86
C GLN A 68 -12.39 -32.69 1.42
N ALA A 69 -12.06 -31.61 0.70
CA ALA A 69 -12.55 -30.28 1.04
C ALA A 69 -14.05 -30.17 0.72
N ILE A 70 -14.83 -29.68 1.67
CA ILE A 70 -16.26 -29.47 1.53
C ILE A 70 -16.69 -28.01 1.65
N PHE A 71 -15.77 -27.10 2.03
CA PHE A 71 -16.07 -25.69 2.18
C PHE A 71 -15.42 -24.88 1.06
N PHE A 72 -16.24 -24.09 0.37
CA PHE A 72 -15.84 -23.26 -0.75
C PHE A 72 -16.31 -21.81 -0.59
N ASP A 73 -15.62 -20.90 -1.30
CA ASP A 73 -15.98 -19.49 -1.41
C ASP A 73 -17.40 -19.30 -1.98
N ASN A 74 -18.06 -18.21 -1.63
CA ASN A 74 -19.37 -17.79 -2.15
C ASN A 74 -20.46 -18.88 -2.10
N THR A 75 -20.39 -19.75 -1.09
CA THR A 75 -21.32 -20.88 -0.93
C THR A 75 -22.04 -20.79 0.41
N ASP A 76 -23.35 -21.02 0.41
CA ASP A 76 -24.17 -21.00 1.61
C ASP A 76 -24.16 -22.36 2.29
N TYR A 77 -23.91 -22.37 3.59
CA TYR A 77 -23.90 -23.55 4.45
C TYR A 77 -24.91 -23.37 5.57
N PRO A 78 -26.13 -23.89 5.42
CA PRO A 78 -27.03 -24.09 6.53
C PRO A 78 -26.44 -25.05 7.57
N ILE A 79 -26.55 -24.66 8.85
CA ILE A 79 -25.99 -25.38 9.98
C ILE A 79 -27.06 -25.57 11.04
N TRP A 80 -27.14 -26.76 11.56
CA TRP A 80 -27.97 -27.09 12.72
C TRP A 80 -27.15 -27.84 13.75
N VAL A 81 -27.38 -27.53 14.99
CA VAL A 81 -26.80 -28.22 16.13
C VAL A 81 -27.96 -28.68 17.01
N GLU A 82 -28.19 -29.98 17.08
CA GLU A 82 -29.20 -30.58 17.91
C GLU A 82 -28.59 -31.04 19.23
N PHE A 83 -28.97 -30.37 20.32
CA PHE A 83 -28.42 -30.61 21.63
C PHE A 83 -29.27 -31.67 22.39
N ASN A 84 -28.61 -32.46 23.21
CA ASN A 84 -29.24 -33.35 24.13
C ASN A 84 -30.04 -32.58 25.20
N ALA A 85 -31.03 -33.25 25.83
CA ALA A 85 -31.99 -32.65 26.76
C ALA A 85 -31.37 -31.94 27.98
N HIS A 86 -30.10 -32.19 28.29
CA HIS A 86 -29.39 -31.58 29.41
C HIS A 86 -28.75 -30.22 29.08
N VAL A 87 -28.81 -29.76 27.81
CA VAL A 87 -28.32 -28.46 27.39
C VAL A 87 -29.45 -27.44 27.43
N ASN A 88 -29.25 -26.39 28.21
CA ASN A 88 -30.31 -25.41 28.48
C ASN A 88 -30.22 -24.14 27.62
N ASN A 89 -29.03 -23.83 27.06
CA ASN A 89 -28.80 -22.64 26.25
C ASN A 89 -27.58 -22.84 25.36
N ALA A 90 -27.64 -22.30 24.14
CA ALA A 90 -26.51 -22.27 23.24
C ALA A 90 -26.54 -20.98 22.40
N GLN A 91 -25.36 -20.49 22.03
CA GLN A 91 -25.23 -19.34 21.16
C GLN A 91 -24.02 -19.50 20.23
N TRP A 92 -24.15 -18.98 19.04
CA TRP A 92 -23.05 -18.92 18.08
C TRP A 92 -21.92 -18.08 18.65
N GLY A 93 -20.69 -18.47 18.44
CA GLY A 93 -19.51 -17.85 19.06
C GLY A 93 -18.61 -17.12 18.07
N SER A 94 -19.14 -16.62 16.94
CA SER A 94 -18.37 -15.80 16.02
C SER A 94 -17.94 -14.49 16.68
N ASP A 95 -16.79 -13.97 16.26
CA ASP A 95 -16.29 -12.67 16.70
C ASP A 95 -17.00 -11.50 16.01
N LEU A 96 -17.68 -11.78 14.91
CA LEU A 96 -18.53 -10.82 14.21
C LEU A 96 -19.95 -10.93 14.75
N GLN A 97 -20.48 -9.85 15.27
CA GLN A 97 -21.86 -9.80 15.77
C GLN A 97 -22.87 -10.10 14.68
N SER A 98 -22.61 -9.64 13.45
CA SER A 98 -23.43 -9.94 12.28
C SER A 98 -23.59 -11.42 11.97
N ASP A 99 -22.60 -12.25 12.29
CA ASP A 99 -22.69 -13.71 12.12
C ASP A 99 -23.43 -14.36 13.28
N ASN A 100 -23.26 -13.84 14.49
CA ASN A 100 -24.01 -14.31 15.65
C ASN A 100 -25.53 -14.10 15.49
N GLU A 101 -25.92 -12.99 14.85
CA GLU A 101 -27.32 -12.63 14.58
C GLU A 101 -28.00 -13.55 13.55
N LYS A 102 -27.22 -14.26 12.72
CA LYS A 102 -27.75 -15.27 11.76
C LYS A 102 -28.17 -16.57 12.42
N PHE A 103 -27.77 -16.78 13.68
CA PHE A 103 -28.06 -18.02 14.42
C PHE A 103 -29.06 -17.77 15.53
N SER A 104 -30.00 -18.70 15.67
CA SER A 104 -31.01 -18.69 16.74
C SER A 104 -31.09 -20.01 17.46
N PHE A 105 -31.17 -19.97 18.79
CA PHE A 105 -31.40 -21.14 19.63
C PHE A 105 -32.87 -21.22 20.00
N ARG A 106 -33.52 -22.34 19.63
CA ARG A 106 -34.93 -22.60 19.96
C ARG A 106 -35.12 -24.09 20.38
N GLY A 107 -35.77 -24.28 21.52
CA GLY A 107 -35.91 -25.62 22.08
C GLY A 107 -34.53 -26.19 22.42
N HIS A 108 -34.10 -27.20 21.70
CA HIS A 108 -32.76 -27.81 21.83
C HIS A 108 -31.94 -27.69 20.55
N THR A 109 -32.32 -26.81 19.64
CA THR A 109 -31.62 -26.65 18.36
C THR A 109 -31.07 -25.24 18.20
N LEU A 110 -29.77 -25.14 17.86
CA LEU A 110 -29.12 -23.93 17.38
C LEU A 110 -29.02 -24.00 15.85
N ALA A 111 -29.75 -23.15 15.15
CA ALA A 111 -29.81 -23.15 13.68
C ALA A 111 -29.46 -21.79 13.07
N GLY A 112 -28.81 -21.83 11.93
CA GLY A 112 -28.44 -20.66 11.16
C GLY A 112 -27.74 -21.01 9.86
N TYR A 113 -27.05 -20.05 9.25
CA TYR A 113 -26.27 -20.30 8.04
C TYR A 113 -24.99 -19.44 8.03
N ILE A 114 -23.98 -19.95 7.33
CA ILE A 114 -22.73 -19.24 7.07
C ILE A 114 -22.50 -19.14 5.57
N ASN A 115 -21.99 -17.99 5.12
CA ASN A 115 -21.42 -17.81 3.80
C ASN A 115 -20.08 -17.09 3.97
N TYR A 116 -19.03 -17.71 3.47
CA TYR A 116 -17.67 -17.16 3.60
C TYR A 116 -17.38 -16.05 2.58
N GLY A 117 -18.31 -15.76 1.66
CA GLY A 117 -18.10 -14.77 0.61
C GLY A 117 -16.85 -15.11 -0.23
N ASN A 118 -15.95 -14.15 -0.38
CA ASN A 118 -14.66 -14.36 -1.04
C ASN A 118 -13.54 -14.75 -0.06
N ASP A 119 -13.88 -15.01 1.20
CA ASP A 119 -12.91 -15.35 2.23
C ASP A 119 -12.46 -16.80 2.04
N ILE A 120 -11.20 -17.00 1.69
CA ILE A 120 -10.57 -18.30 1.48
C ILE A 120 -9.45 -18.50 2.50
N GLY A 121 -9.19 -19.76 2.88
CA GLY A 121 -8.18 -20.12 3.87
C GLY A 121 -8.80 -20.78 5.11
N ARG A 122 -8.04 -20.85 6.21
CA ARG A 122 -8.49 -21.56 7.41
C ARG A 122 -9.61 -20.81 8.12
N SER A 123 -10.68 -21.51 8.43
CA SER A 123 -11.85 -21.01 9.14
C SER A 123 -12.26 -21.94 10.27
N GLU A 124 -13.16 -21.49 11.15
CA GLU A 124 -13.68 -22.30 12.25
C GLU A 124 -15.18 -22.08 12.47
N ILE A 125 -15.87 -23.16 12.82
CA ILE A 125 -17.19 -23.14 13.41
C ILE A 125 -17.02 -23.20 14.93
N LYS A 126 -17.68 -22.27 15.63
CA LYS A 126 -17.54 -22.11 17.06
C LYS A 126 -18.85 -21.71 17.69
N PHE A 127 -19.23 -22.42 18.76
CA PHE A 127 -20.37 -22.06 19.57
C PHE A 127 -20.13 -22.36 21.03
N ILE A 128 -20.91 -21.71 21.88
CA ILE A 128 -20.86 -21.81 23.34
C ILE A 128 -22.20 -22.36 23.79
N TYR A 129 -22.21 -23.38 24.67
CA TYR A 129 -23.41 -23.96 25.21
C TYR A 129 -23.27 -24.25 26.71
N LYS A 130 -24.39 -24.39 27.40
CA LYS A 130 -24.44 -24.62 28.86
C LYS A 130 -25.00 -25.98 29.20
N VAL A 131 -24.23 -26.72 30.00
CA VAL A 131 -24.64 -28.02 30.60
C VAL A 131 -24.78 -27.80 32.11
N GLY A 132 -26.00 -27.64 32.57
CA GLY A 132 -26.25 -27.26 33.96
C GLY A 132 -25.66 -25.87 34.30
N LYS A 133 -24.64 -25.83 35.15
CA LYS A 133 -23.90 -24.58 35.51
C LYS A 133 -22.61 -24.38 34.72
N GLU A 134 -22.16 -25.39 33.99
CA GLU A 134 -20.90 -25.33 33.25
C GLU A 134 -21.11 -24.72 31.85
N THR A 135 -20.15 -23.89 31.44
CA THR A 135 -20.10 -23.29 30.09
C THR A 135 -19.09 -24.04 29.26
N CYS A 136 -19.56 -24.73 28.24
CA CYS A 136 -18.76 -25.48 27.30
C CYS A 136 -18.57 -24.72 25.99
N LYS A 137 -17.43 -24.95 25.34
CA LYS A 137 -17.10 -24.34 24.04
C LYS A 137 -16.73 -25.43 23.06
N PHE A 138 -17.33 -25.38 21.88
CA PHE A 138 -16.98 -26.26 20.77
C PHE A 138 -16.28 -25.48 19.68
N ARG A 139 -15.30 -26.12 19.05
CA ARG A 139 -14.59 -25.62 17.86
C ARG A 139 -14.42 -26.73 16.86
N PHE A 140 -14.64 -26.41 15.60
CA PHE A 140 -14.34 -27.25 14.46
C PHE A 140 -13.65 -26.38 13.40
N SER A 141 -12.40 -26.71 13.08
CA SER A 141 -11.56 -25.92 12.16
C SER A 141 -11.33 -26.69 10.87
N PHE A 142 -11.36 -25.98 9.76
CA PHE A 142 -11.24 -26.48 8.40
C PHE A 142 -10.68 -25.39 7.49
N GLU A 143 -10.52 -25.69 6.22
CA GLU A 143 -10.09 -24.74 5.21
C GLU A 143 -11.21 -24.49 4.20
N VAL A 144 -11.44 -23.20 3.88
CA VAL A 144 -12.33 -22.75 2.80
C VAL A 144 -11.49 -22.58 1.56
N LEU A 145 -11.79 -23.32 0.50
CA LEU A 145 -11.08 -23.26 -0.77
C LEU A 145 -11.81 -22.33 -1.76
N SER A 146 -11.05 -21.75 -2.68
CA SER A 146 -11.67 -21.11 -3.82
C SER A 146 -12.11 -22.15 -4.85
N SER A 147 -13.31 -22.01 -5.37
CA SER A 147 -13.80 -22.86 -6.47
C SER A 147 -13.17 -22.49 -7.84
N LYS A 148 -12.44 -21.39 -7.91
CA LYS A 148 -11.93 -20.81 -9.15
C LYS A 148 -10.41 -20.73 -9.23
N LEU A 149 -9.71 -20.63 -8.09
CA LEU A 149 -8.31 -20.25 -8.00
C LEU A 149 -7.52 -21.20 -7.08
N ASP A 150 -6.38 -21.67 -7.54
CA ASP A 150 -5.41 -22.34 -6.68
C ASP A 150 -4.65 -21.29 -5.86
N TYR A 151 -5.28 -20.83 -4.79
CA TYR A 151 -4.72 -19.77 -3.98
C TYR A 151 -3.41 -20.14 -3.25
N HIS A 152 -3.16 -21.40 -2.99
CA HIS A 152 -1.92 -21.84 -2.35
C HIS A 152 -0.70 -21.54 -3.22
N LYS A 153 -0.79 -21.79 -4.53
CA LYS A 153 0.29 -21.47 -5.48
C LYS A 153 0.49 -19.98 -5.64
N HIS A 154 -0.61 -19.25 -5.84
CA HIS A 154 -0.56 -17.80 -6.00
C HIS A 154 -0.08 -17.12 -4.72
N TRP A 155 -0.60 -17.53 -3.56
CA TRP A 155 -0.25 -16.98 -2.27
C TRP A 155 1.24 -17.10 -1.97
N LYS A 156 1.83 -18.29 -2.18
CA LYS A 156 3.25 -18.51 -1.98
C LYS A 156 4.11 -17.58 -2.85
N ALA A 157 3.74 -17.43 -4.13
CA ALA A 157 4.46 -16.57 -5.05
C ALA A 157 4.30 -15.08 -4.70
N ILE A 158 3.09 -14.64 -4.34
CA ILE A 158 2.80 -13.28 -3.88
C ILE A 158 3.65 -12.95 -2.64
N ILE A 159 3.72 -13.85 -1.66
CA ILE A 159 4.52 -13.63 -0.45
C ILE A 159 6.01 -13.54 -0.78
N GLU A 160 6.53 -14.39 -1.67
CA GLU A 160 7.93 -14.36 -2.10
C GLU A 160 8.28 -13.01 -2.77
N ASP A 161 7.38 -12.45 -3.58
CA ASP A 161 7.59 -11.16 -4.26
C ASP A 161 7.46 -9.98 -3.28
N ILE A 162 6.43 -9.99 -2.42
CA ILE A 162 6.25 -8.98 -1.37
C ILE A 162 7.42 -9.00 -0.37
N GLU A 163 7.95 -10.19 -0.03
CA GLU A 163 9.10 -10.31 0.87
C GLU A 163 10.34 -9.64 0.30
N ARG A 164 10.52 -9.69 -0.99
CA ARG A 164 11.64 -9.02 -1.66
C ARG A 164 11.59 -7.50 -1.48
N GLU A 165 10.39 -6.91 -1.57
CA GLU A 165 10.18 -5.45 -1.49
C GLU A 165 9.88 -4.98 -0.05
N TYR A 166 9.06 -5.74 0.68
CA TYR A 166 8.54 -5.37 2.00
C TYR A 166 8.57 -6.56 2.95
N HIS A 167 9.77 -6.99 3.36
CA HIS A 167 9.95 -8.17 4.21
C HIS A 167 9.11 -8.16 5.51
N MET A 168 8.86 -6.98 6.09
CA MET A 168 8.03 -6.85 7.29
C MET A 168 6.57 -7.19 7.03
N LEU A 169 6.08 -6.85 5.84
CA LEU A 169 4.71 -7.15 5.43
C LEU A 169 4.53 -8.65 5.19
N SER A 170 5.48 -9.27 4.49
CA SER A 170 5.44 -10.71 4.22
C SER A 170 5.44 -11.55 5.50
N ILE A 171 6.20 -11.15 6.51
CA ILE A 171 6.24 -11.85 7.80
C ILE A 171 4.91 -11.76 8.54
N ASP A 172 4.24 -10.62 8.50
CA ASP A 172 2.94 -10.47 9.13
C ASP A 172 1.90 -11.40 8.47
N TYR A 173 1.92 -11.51 7.16
CA TYR A 173 1.06 -12.44 6.43
C TYR A 173 1.44 -13.91 6.63
N LEU A 174 2.73 -14.26 6.66
CA LEU A 174 3.19 -15.61 7.01
C LEU A 174 2.69 -16.00 8.41
N ARG A 175 2.73 -15.08 9.36
CA ARG A 175 2.20 -15.28 10.70
C ARG A 175 0.73 -15.68 10.71
N ARG A 176 -0.09 -15.04 9.88
CA ARG A 176 -1.54 -15.28 9.80
C ARG A 176 -1.89 -16.64 9.18
N THR A 177 -1.04 -17.15 8.34
CA THR A 177 -1.28 -18.39 7.58
C THR A 177 -0.59 -19.62 8.14
N PHE A 178 0.46 -19.47 8.95
CA PHE A 178 1.11 -20.60 9.63
C PHE A 178 0.32 -21.05 10.87
N HIS A 179 -0.84 -21.60 10.67
CA HIS A 179 -1.69 -22.19 11.74
C HIS A 179 -1.35 -23.64 12.08
N GLY A 180 -0.20 -24.13 11.69
CA GLY A 180 0.28 -25.46 12.07
C GLY A 180 0.88 -25.57 13.46
N PHE A 181 0.89 -24.49 14.25
CA PHE A 181 1.40 -24.50 15.60
C PHE A 181 0.27 -24.63 16.61
N THR A 182 0.01 -25.83 17.08
CA THR A 182 -0.74 -26.06 18.32
C THR A 182 0.04 -25.42 19.47
N PRO A 183 -0.55 -24.52 20.26
CA PRO A 183 0.13 -23.95 21.41
C PRO A 183 0.23 -25.04 22.49
N ASP A 184 1.43 -25.55 22.69
CA ASP A 184 1.75 -26.26 23.92
C ASP A 184 1.83 -25.23 25.06
N LYS A 185 1.15 -25.50 26.17
CA LYS A 185 1.05 -24.60 27.33
C LYS A 185 2.38 -24.20 27.96
N ASN A 186 3.48 -24.80 27.52
CA ASN A 186 4.85 -24.61 28.01
C ASN A 186 5.84 -24.04 26.98
N GLN A 187 5.40 -23.62 25.79
CA GLN A 187 6.31 -23.10 24.77
C GLN A 187 6.26 -21.57 24.65
N ASP A 188 7.41 -21.01 24.36
CA ASP A 188 7.64 -19.59 24.07
C ASP A 188 6.79 -19.09 22.90
N THR A 189 6.46 -17.79 22.91
CA THR A 189 5.80 -17.12 21.78
C THR A 189 6.43 -17.55 20.45
N PRO A 190 5.64 -17.94 19.45
CA PRO A 190 6.17 -18.26 18.13
C PRO A 190 7.15 -17.15 17.70
N GLU A 191 8.33 -17.56 17.31
CA GLU A 191 9.48 -16.66 17.14
C GLU A 191 9.21 -15.55 16.13
N LEU A 192 8.47 -15.86 15.08
CA LEU A 192 8.07 -14.89 14.06
C LEU A 192 7.10 -13.81 14.60
N ILE A 193 6.18 -14.18 15.48
CA ILE A 193 5.26 -13.23 16.13
C ILE A 193 6.06 -12.27 17.01
N TRP A 194 6.95 -12.83 17.82
CA TRP A 194 7.82 -12.05 18.70
C TRP A 194 8.65 -11.05 17.88
N TRP A 195 9.23 -11.50 16.76
CA TRP A 195 10.05 -10.67 15.92
C TRP A 195 9.23 -9.57 15.23
N SER A 196 8.06 -9.88 14.69
CA SER A 196 7.14 -8.89 14.09
C SER A 196 6.80 -7.77 15.09
N ILE A 197 6.46 -8.13 16.34
CA ILE A 197 6.17 -7.15 17.40
C ILE A 197 7.42 -6.32 17.73
N PHE A 198 8.56 -6.99 17.93
CA PHE A 198 9.79 -6.30 18.30
C PHE A 198 10.28 -5.37 17.18
N SER A 199 10.23 -5.78 15.94
CA SER A 199 10.64 -4.96 14.80
C SER A 199 9.87 -3.65 14.70
N GLY A 200 8.58 -3.64 15.03
CA GLY A 200 7.78 -2.41 15.10
C GLY A 200 8.15 -1.47 16.23
N GLU A 201 8.61 -2.01 17.35
CA GLU A 201 8.96 -1.22 18.53
C GLU A 201 10.47 -1.02 18.70
N GLN A 202 11.32 -1.67 17.88
CA GLN A 202 12.79 -1.71 18.06
C GLN A 202 13.43 -0.32 18.12
N GLN A 203 13.05 0.59 17.25
CA GLN A 203 13.63 1.95 17.24
C GLN A 203 13.27 2.72 18.51
N LYS A 204 12.01 2.62 18.94
CA LYS A 204 11.53 3.26 20.17
C LYS A 204 12.21 2.65 21.40
N PHE A 205 12.34 1.32 21.43
CA PHE A 205 13.00 0.59 22.49
C PHE A 205 14.48 0.97 22.59
N ILE A 206 15.22 0.95 21.49
CA ILE A 206 16.64 1.35 21.45
C ILE A 206 16.83 2.80 21.89
N LYS A 207 15.98 3.72 21.41
CA LYS A 207 16.01 5.13 21.83
C LYS A 207 15.72 5.29 23.30
N ALA A 208 14.74 4.55 23.83
CA ALA A 208 14.40 4.57 25.25
C ALA A 208 15.57 4.05 26.13
N CYS A 209 16.22 2.95 25.73
CA CYS A 209 17.39 2.42 26.42
C CYS A 209 18.54 3.44 26.44
N LYS A 210 18.83 4.10 25.31
CA LYS A 210 19.86 5.16 25.26
C LYS A 210 19.54 6.31 26.21
N ASN A 211 18.31 6.82 26.19
CA ASN A 211 17.87 7.91 27.04
C ASN A 211 18.02 7.57 28.54
N ILE A 212 17.69 6.33 28.93
CA ILE A 212 17.83 5.91 30.33
C ILE A 212 19.31 5.81 30.72
N ILE A 213 20.16 5.26 29.85
CA ILE A 213 21.60 5.14 30.12
C ILE A 213 22.26 6.52 30.28
N GLU A 214 21.82 7.52 29.50
CA GLU A 214 22.32 8.90 29.59
C GLU A 214 21.81 9.63 30.83
N ARG A 215 20.57 9.36 31.27
CA ARG A 215 19.92 10.03 32.40
C ARG A 215 19.22 9.01 33.30
N PRO A 216 19.99 8.18 34.02
CA PRO A 216 19.43 7.14 34.85
C PRO A 216 18.75 7.68 36.08
N ARG A 217 17.78 6.96 36.62
CA ARG A 217 17.21 7.21 37.95
C ARG A 217 18.16 6.71 39.01
N HIS A 218 18.31 7.53 40.01
CA HIS A 218 19.14 7.26 41.20
C HIS A 218 18.26 7.10 42.41
N ARG A 219 18.79 6.42 43.42
CA ARG A 219 18.24 6.42 44.78
C ARG A 219 19.36 6.63 45.79
N LEU A 220 19.00 7.15 46.93
CA LEU A 220 19.88 7.17 48.08
C LEU A 220 19.86 5.79 48.72
N HIS A 221 21.03 5.25 48.99
CA HIS A 221 21.22 3.98 49.69
C HIS A 221 22.07 4.21 50.90
N GLY A 222 21.61 3.77 52.09
CA GLY A 222 22.37 3.81 53.31
C GLY A 222 23.56 2.83 53.21
N HIS A 223 24.75 3.37 53.22
CA HIS A 223 25.98 2.59 53.27
C HIS A 223 26.58 2.69 54.66
N LYS A 224 26.73 1.56 55.31
CA LYS A 224 27.40 1.51 56.64
C LYS A 224 28.89 1.57 56.41
N SER A 225 29.51 2.67 56.83
CA SER A 225 30.95 2.83 56.84
C SER A 225 31.44 2.91 58.27
N TYR A 226 32.62 2.32 58.54
CA TYR A 226 33.24 2.38 59.84
C TYR A 226 34.34 3.44 59.81
N MET A 227 34.14 4.52 60.60
CA MET A 227 35.03 5.68 60.63
C MET A 227 35.49 5.98 62.02
N ARG A 228 36.70 6.53 62.18
CA ARG A 228 37.21 7.06 63.45
C ARG A 228 36.56 8.42 63.71
N ALA A 229 36.48 8.81 65.02
CA ALA A 229 35.87 10.05 65.48
C ALA A 229 36.43 11.29 64.76
N ASP A 230 37.72 11.33 64.40
CA ASP A 230 38.41 12.43 63.75
C ASP A 230 38.01 12.61 62.27
N LYS A 231 37.36 11.61 61.66
CA LYS A 231 36.89 11.62 60.30
C LYS A 231 35.38 11.84 60.12
N LEU A 232 34.64 11.94 61.22
CA LEU A 232 33.22 12.21 61.23
C LEU A 232 32.95 13.67 60.87
N LYS A 233 32.44 13.92 59.65
CA LYS A 233 32.07 15.29 59.20
C LYS A 233 30.80 15.80 59.88
N HIS A 234 29.94 14.89 60.30
CA HIS A 234 28.70 15.16 61.04
C HIS A 234 28.47 14.04 62.04
N ILE A 235 28.10 14.36 63.28
CA ILE A 235 27.85 13.37 64.28
C ILE A 235 26.35 13.10 64.34
N PRO A 236 25.88 11.91 63.85
CA PRO A 236 24.48 11.53 63.97
C PRO A 236 24.09 11.29 65.40
N ALA A 237 22.87 11.66 65.80
CA ALA A 237 22.37 11.53 67.16
C ALA A 237 22.50 10.11 67.75
N TYR A 238 22.44 9.09 66.92
CA TYR A 238 22.58 7.68 67.32
C TYR A 238 24.02 7.29 67.71
N ILE A 239 25.03 8.10 67.37
CA ILE A 239 26.45 7.87 67.69
C ILE A 239 26.86 8.72 68.88
N GLU A 240 26.09 9.74 69.30
CA GLU A 240 26.48 10.67 70.36
C GLU A 240 26.80 9.95 71.68
N ASN A 241 25.97 8.96 72.09
CA ASN A 241 26.18 8.17 73.29
C ASN A 241 27.43 7.29 73.22
N GLU A 242 27.61 6.58 72.09
CA GLU A 242 28.77 5.74 71.83
C GLU A 242 30.06 6.56 71.83
N LEU A 243 30.02 7.78 71.29
CA LEU A 243 31.13 8.72 71.23
C LEU A 243 31.49 9.27 72.63
N ALA A 244 30.47 9.40 73.53
CA ALA A 244 30.66 9.78 74.88
C ALA A 244 31.28 8.66 75.74
N GLU A 245 30.94 7.41 75.49
CA GLU A 245 31.48 6.22 76.17
C GLU A 245 32.93 5.94 75.82
N HIS A 246 33.33 6.13 74.58
CA HIS A 246 34.67 5.82 74.04
C HIS A 246 35.56 7.06 73.80
N LYS A 247 35.37 8.14 74.61
CA LYS A 247 36.11 9.42 74.45
C LYS A 247 37.63 9.32 74.45
N GLN A 248 38.20 8.29 75.05
CA GLN A 248 39.65 8.11 75.20
C GLN A 248 40.20 7.04 74.24
N GLU A 249 39.37 6.39 73.45
CA GLU A 249 39.75 5.32 72.58
C GLU A 249 39.91 5.86 71.10
N TYR A 250 41.06 6.41 70.80
CA TYR A 250 41.33 7.03 69.51
C TYR A 250 41.24 6.05 68.29
N ALA A 251 41.29 4.74 68.51
CA ALA A 251 41.20 3.69 67.49
C ALA A 251 39.79 3.16 67.31
N HIS A 252 38.83 3.57 68.12
CA HIS A 252 37.44 3.10 68.07
C HIS A 252 36.81 3.51 66.72
N LEU A 253 36.10 2.57 66.05
CA LEU A 253 35.46 2.76 64.78
C LEU A 253 33.94 2.83 64.97
N TYR A 254 33.37 3.96 64.61
CA TYR A 254 31.94 4.24 64.65
C TYR A 254 31.26 3.81 63.40
N CYS A 255 30.13 3.09 63.51
CA CYS A 255 29.34 2.70 62.34
C CYS A 255 28.44 3.86 61.90
N VAL A 256 28.81 4.51 60.82
CA VAL A 256 28.07 5.65 60.25
C VAL A 256 27.30 5.19 59.02
N GLU A 257 26.04 5.55 58.95
CA GLU A 257 25.22 5.31 57.77
C GLU A 257 25.25 6.54 56.88
N GLU A 258 26.05 6.49 55.82
CA GLU A 258 26.12 7.53 54.81
C GLU A 258 25.13 7.24 53.70
N GLN A 259 24.42 8.28 53.26
CA GLN A 259 23.52 8.20 52.11
C GLN A 259 24.32 8.35 50.85
N ILE A 260 24.56 7.23 50.14
CA ILE A 260 25.28 7.21 48.86
C ILE A 260 24.29 7.11 47.75
N GLN A 261 24.47 7.99 46.74
CA GLN A 261 23.66 7.94 45.52
C GLN A 261 24.08 6.72 44.71
N THR A 262 23.13 5.87 44.40
CA THR A 262 23.37 4.66 43.60
C THR A 262 22.44 4.59 42.40
N ASN A 263 22.97 4.11 41.30
CA ASN A 263 22.20 3.77 40.08
C ASN A 263 21.59 2.38 40.17
N ASP A 264 21.92 1.58 41.18
CA ASP A 264 21.40 0.22 41.33
C ASP A 264 20.00 0.24 41.95
N THR A 265 19.02 0.65 41.10
CA THR A 265 17.59 0.68 41.44
C THR A 265 16.86 -0.52 40.84
N GLN A 266 15.66 -0.83 41.33
CA GLN A 266 14.85 -1.92 40.77
C GLN A 266 14.52 -1.69 39.31
N GLU A 267 14.28 -0.44 38.92
CA GLU A 267 13.97 -0.04 37.55
C GLU A 267 15.16 -0.24 36.58
N ASN A 268 16.37 0.12 37.04
CA ASN A 268 17.59 -0.09 36.25
C ASN A 268 17.97 -1.57 36.17
N ARG A 269 17.73 -2.35 37.22
CA ARG A 269 17.85 -3.82 37.19
C ARG A 269 16.85 -4.43 36.22
N PHE A 270 15.62 -3.92 36.19
CA PHE A 270 14.61 -4.33 35.21
C PHE A 270 15.06 -3.99 33.75
N LEU A 271 15.58 -2.78 33.51
CA LEU A 271 16.10 -2.39 32.21
C LEU A 271 17.20 -3.37 31.74
N LYS A 272 18.18 -3.66 32.61
CA LYS A 272 19.26 -4.63 32.33
C LYS A 272 18.68 -6.00 31.95
N PHE A 273 17.73 -6.48 32.73
CA PHE A 273 17.06 -7.76 32.51
C PHE A 273 16.32 -7.78 31.18
N ALA A 274 15.44 -6.80 30.92
CA ALA A 274 14.63 -6.71 29.69
C ALA A 274 15.52 -6.62 28.44
N LEU A 275 16.56 -5.77 28.47
CA LEU A 275 17.52 -5.64 27.38
C LEU A 275 18.28 -6.96 27.12
N THR A 276 18.68 -7.66 28.19
CA THR A 276 19.41 -8.94 28.06
C THR A 276 18.51 -10.01 27.44
N GLN A 277 17.27 -10.14 27.90
CA GLN A 277 16.33 -11.13 27.37
C GLN A 277 15.98 -10.87 25.91
N ILE A 278 15.67 -9.60 25.59
CA ILE A 278 15.33 -9.19 24.22
C ILE A 278 16.51 -9.43 23.27
N ALA A 279 17.72 -9.02 23.65
CA ALA A 279 18.90 -9.21 22.82
C ALA A 279 19.24 -10.69 22.60
N SER A 280 19.11 -11.52 23.64
CA SER A 280 19.36 -12.98 23.52
C SER A 280 18.35 -13.65 22.59
N LYS A 281 17.07 -13.29 22.72
CA LYS A 281 16.00 -13.84 21.85
C LYS A 281 16.15 -13.36 20.40
N TYR A 282 16.51 -12.09 20.22
CA TYR A 282 16.79 -11.53 18.89
C TYR A 282 17.95 -12.23 18.19
N GLU A 283 19.01 -12.52 18.91
CA GLU A 283 20.19 -13.24 18.38
C GLU A 283 19.85 -14.70 18.01
N ALA A 284 18.99 -15.36 18.80
CA ALA A 284 18.52 -16.72 18.48
C ALA A 284 17.70 -16.72 17.19
N LEU A 285 16.78 -15.76 17.02
CA LEU A 285 15.98 -15.57 15.82
C LEU A 285 16.83 -15.25 14.60
N LYS A 286 17.82 -14.36 14.74
CA LYS A 286 18.76 -14.03 13.67
C LYS A 286 19.42 -15.29 13.13
N ARG A 287 19.94 -16.16 14.01
CA ARG A 287 20.58 -17.43 13.61
C ARG A 287 19.64 -18.39 12.89
N GLN A 288 18.37 -18.40 13.24
CA GLN A 288 17.35 -19.23 12.56
C GLN A 288 17.07 -18.70 11.17
N ILE A 289 16.86 -17.37 11.04
CA ILE A 289 16.58 -16.71 9.75
C ILE A 289 17.79 -16.81 8.80
N GLU A 290 19.01 -16.72 9.32
CA GLU A 290 20.23 -16.94 8.52
C GLU A 290 20.32 -18.35 7.91
N ARG A 291 19.69 -19.34 8.54
CA ARG A 291 19.62 -20.72 8.01
C ARG A 291 18.52 -20.91 6.96
N LEU A 292 17.57 -19.99 6.86
CA LEU A 292 16.50 -20.06 5.87
C LEU A 292 17.00 -19.60 4.50
N LYS A 293 16.89 -20.48 3.49
CA LYS A 293 17.34 -20.19 2.10
C LYS A 293 16.59 -19.04 1.42
N GLY A 294 15.50 -18.50 2.02
CA GLY A 294 14.64 -17.47 1.46
C GLY A 294 14.81 -16.06 2.07
N ALA A 295 15.70 -15.89 3.05
CA ALA A 295 15.90 -14.56 3.64
C ALA A 295 16.73 -13.67 2.70
N SER A 296 16.22 -12.44 2.43
CA SER A 296 16.90 -11.45 1.59
C SER A 296 18.19 -10.93 2.27
N ASP A 297 19.16 -10.49 1.46
CA ASP A 297 20.41 -9.91 1.97
C ASP A 297 20.16 -8.61 2.74
N THR A 298 19.16 -7.83 2.32
CA THR A 298 18.71 -6.60 3.00
C THR A 298 18.23 -6.91 4.42
N MET A 299 17.39 -7.93 4.57
CA MET A 299 16.89 -8.39 5.87
C MET A 299 18.03 -8.84 6.78
N ARG A 300 18.98 -9.62 6.25
CA ARG A 300 20.15 -10.08 7.00
C ARG A 300 21.01 -8.92 7.50
N HIS A 301 21.21 -7.92 6.65
CA HIS A 301 21.99 -6.72 6.99
C HIS A 301 21.30 -5.87 8.06
N GLU A 302 19.99 -5.67 7.96
CA GLU A 302 19.21 -4.97 8.99
C GLU A 302 19.25 -5.70 10.33
N MET A 303 19.07 -7.01 10.33
CA MET A 303 19.15 -7.82 11.53
C MET A 303 20.53 -7.76 12.18
N GLU A 304 21.60 -7.74 11.38
CA GLU A 304 22.97 -7.55 11.86
C GLU A 304 23.13 -6.21 12.57
N ASN A 305 22.66 -5.13 11.95
CA ASN A 305 22.76 -3.77 12.51
C ASN A 305 22.01 -3.63 13.83
N VAL A 306 20.81 -4.22 13.94
CA VAL A 306 20.02 -4.21 15.17
C VAL A 306 20.68 -5.04 16.26
N SER A 307 21.13 -6.26 15.90
CA SER A 307 21.86 -7.15 16.82
C SER A 307 23.12 -6.47 17.37
N ALA A 308 23.93 -5.87 16.50
CA ALA A 308 25.14 -5.12 16.90
C ALA A 308 24.79 -3.94 17.85
N THR A 309 23.68 -3.24 17.58
CA THR A 309 23.23 -2.14 18.42
C THR A 309 22.79 -2.62 19.81
N LEU A 310 22.01 -3.70 19.89
CA LEU A 310 21.58 -4.30 21.15
C LEU A 310 22.78 -4.80 21.97
N LYS A 311 23.75 -5.48 21.34
CA LYS A 311 25.00 -5.91 21.99
C LYS A 311 25.80 -4.73 22.53
N ARG A 312 25.92 -3.62 21.76
CA ARG A 312 26.60 -2.41 22.20
C ARG A 312 25.92 -1.79 23.42
N LEU A 313 24.59 -1.76 23.46
CA LEU A 313 23.83 -1.28 24.61
C LEU A 313 24.05 -2.18 25.84
N GLN A 314 23.99 -3.50 25.70
CA GLN A 314 24.24 -4.45 26.79
C GLN A 314 25.64 -4.29 27.43
N ASN A 315 26.65 -4.04 26.59
CA ASN A 315 28.04 -3.91 27.04
C ASN A 315 28.38 -2.53 27.58
N ASN A 316 27.38 -1.64 27.74
CA ASN A 316 27.61 -0.30 28.27
C ASN A 316 28.13 -0.36 29.72
N PRO A 317 29.18 0.42 30.08
CA PRO A 317 29.71 0.49 31.42
C PRO A 317 28.69 0.75 32.52
N PHE A 318 27.60 1.45 32.22
CA PHE A 318 26.47 1.70 33.12
C PHE A 318 25.97 0.41 33.79
N PHE A 319 25.86 -0.69 33.02
CA PHE A 319 25.33 -1.95 33.57
C PHE A 319 26.30 -2.73 34.46
N ARG A 320 27.56 -2.32 34.56
CA ARG A 320 28.54 -2.98 35.47
C ARG A 320 28.18 -2.81 36.94
N THR A 321 27.61 -1.64 37.26
CA THR A 321 27.20 -1.29 38.67
C THR A 321 25.79 -1.74 38.99
N ILE A 322 25.03 -2.23 37.99
CA ILE A 322 23.62 -2.64 38.15
C ILE A 322 23.55 -4.12 38.52
N GLY A 323 22.91 -4.44 39.62
CA GLY A 323 22.71 -5.80 40.11
C GLY A 323 21.74 -6.64 39.28
N ARG A 324 21.53 -7.89 39.73
CA ARG A 324 20.59 -8.81 39.09
C ARG A 324 19.14 -8.44 39.45
N PHE A 325 18.25 -8.49 38.46
CA PHE A 325 16.81 -8.32 38.70
C PHE A 325 16.20 -9.56 39.35
N LYS A 326 15.48 -9.38 40.47
CA LYS A 326 14.85 -10.46 41.24
C LYS A 326 13.32 -10.45 41.18
N GLY A 327 12.74 -9.55 40.35
CA GLY A 327 11.31 -9.32 40.27
C GLY A 327 10.91 -7.94 40.80
N LEU A 328 9.68 -7.54 40.52
CA LEU A 328 9.06 -6.32 41.06
C LEU A 328 8.15 -6.76 42.21
N ASN A 329 8.44 -6.32 43.43
CA ASN A 329 7.57 -6.58 44.57
C ASN A 329 6.26 -5.77 44.51
N GLN A 330 6.29 -4.63 43.84
CA GLN A 330 5.16 -3.76 43.53
C GLN A 330 5.39 -3.10 42.14
N GLU A 331 4.33 -2.74 41.46
CA GLU A 331 4.44 -1.99 40.21
C GLU A 331 5.03 -0.59 40.47
N SER A 332 6.19 -0.33 39.86
CA SER A 332 6.88 0.94 40.02
C SER A 332 6.22 2.03 39.19
N LEU A 333 5.85 3.16 39.81
CA LEU A 333 5.36 4.34 39.10
C LEU A 333 6.38 4.89 38.08
N VAL A 334 7.67 4.67 38.34
CA VAL A 334 8.75 5.05 37.41
C VAL A 334 8.65 4.24 36.13
N LEU A 335 8.43 2.93 36.22
CA LEU A 335 8.25 2.06 35.07
C LEU A 335 6.97 2.38 34.29
N GLN A 336 5.94 2.91 34.96
CA GLN A 336 4.69 3.26 34.29
C GLN A 336 4.71 4.63 33.62
N ARG A 337 5.39 5.62 34.20
CA ARG A 337 5.24 7.04 33.82
C ARG A 337 6.53 7.76 33.44
N ALA A 338 7.70 7.29 33.86
CA ALA A 338 8.94 8.01 33.58
C ALA A 338 9.40 7.81 32.12
N THR A 339 9.88 8.90 31.51
CA THR A 339 10.37 8.93 30.13
C THR A 339 11.46 7.88 29.91
N GLY A 340 11.33 7.09 28.87
CA GLY A 340 12.21 5.96 28.56
C GLY A 340 11.81 4.68 29.30
N TYR A 341 11.67 4.72 30.63
CA TYR A 341 11.28 3.54 31.42
C TYR A 341 9.90 3.01 31.05
N SER A 342 8.92 3.89 30.88
CA SER A 342 7.57 3.51 30.46
C SER A 342 7.57 2.85 29.08
N GLN A 343 8.41 3.31 28.17
CA GLN A 343 8.54 2.71 26.82
C GLN A 343 9.17 1.30 26.89
N VAL A 344 10.25 1.13 27.67
CA VAL A 344 10.88 -0.18 27.88
C VAL A 344 9.91 -1.15 28.54
N TYR A 345 9.19 -0.71 29.57
CA TYR A 345 8.20 -1.52 30.29
C TYR A 345 7.02 -1.91 29.39
N ARG A 346 6.54 -0.96 28.59
CA ARG A 346 5.49 -1.20 27.60
C ARG A 346 5.93 -2.23 26.56
N THR A 347 7.09 -2.04 25.94
CA THR A 347 7.63 -2.98 24.94
C THR A 347 7.82 -4.38 25.55
N TRP A 348 8.37 -4.47 26.76
CA TRP A 348 8.51 -5.73 27.48
C TRP A 348 7.17 -6.42 27.73
N ASN A 349 6.18 -5.69 28.26
CA ASN A 349 4.85 -6.24 28.50
C ASN A 349 4.15 -6.65 27.21
N LEU A 350 4.38 -5.91 26.12
CA LEU A 350 3.85 -6.20 24.81
C LEU A 350 4.40 -7.53 24.28
N LEU A 351 5.72 -7.71 24.35
CA LEU A 351 6.41 -8.95 23.97
C LEU A 351 6.00 -10.13 24.87
N ARG A 352 5.74 -9.88 26.17
CA ARG A 352 5.28 -10.88 27.13
C ARG A 352 3.81 -11.25 26.95
N ARG A 353 2.93 -10.27 26.69
CA ARG A 353 1.49 -10.51 26.45
C ARG A 353 1.23 -11.28 25.15
N ALA A 354 2.15 -11.25 24.21
CA ALA A 354 2.10 -12.11 23.04
C ALA A 354 2.03 -13.61 23.43
N TYR A 355 2.46 -13.99 24.63
CA TYR A 355 2.29 -15.34 25.18
C TYR A 355 0.86 -15.70 25.56
N SER A 356 0.04 -14.71 25.96
CA SER A 356 -1.33 -14.95 26.42
C SER A 356 -2.39 -14.64 25.36
N LEU A 357 -1.99 -14.05 24.24
CA LEU A 357 -2.88 -13.67 23.13
C LEU A 357 -3.15 -14.83 22.14
N ASN A 358 -2.66 -16.03 22.44
CA ASN A 358 -2.86 -17.21 21.60
C ASN A 358 -4.34 -17.51 21.29
N ASP A 359 -5.28 -17.07 22.12
CA ASP A 359 -6.72 -17.25 21.88
C ASP A 359 -7.41 -16.14 21.09
N GLY A 360 -6.79 -14.96 20.94
CA GLY A 360 -7.40 -13.77 20.33
C GLY A 360 -6.86 -13.37 18.96
N ILE A 361 -5.60 -13.68 18.65
CA ILE A 361 -4.93 -13.26 17.41
C ILE A 361 -5.32 -14.13 16.20
N TYR A 362 -5.80 -15.33 16.44
CA TYR A 362 -6.18 -16.31 15.40
C TYR A 362 -7.43 -15.94 14.58
N LYS A 363 -8.04 -14.79 14.83
CA LYS A 363 -9.36 -14.42 14.32
C LYS A 363 -9.38 -13.44 13.14
N LEU A 364 -8.21 -13.00 12.65
CA LEU A 364 -8.10 -12.00 11.58
C LEU A 364 -7.75 -12.65 10.23
N GLN A 365 -8.45 -13.69 9.81
CA GLN A 365 -7.82 -14.71 8.99
C GLN A 365 -8.17 -14.75 7.51
N THR A 366 -9.24 -14.15 7.06
CA THR A 366 -9.77 -14.50 5.74
C THR A 366 -9.79 -13.38 4.72
N LYS A 367 -9.67 -12.14 5.14
CA LYS A 367 -9.64 -10.96 4.24
C LYS A 367 -8.30 -10.73 3.53
N ASP A 368 -7.31 -11.56 3.77
CA ASP A 368 -5.92 -11.14 3.55
C ASP A 368 -5.39 -11.39 2.15
N ILE A 369 -5.88 -12.41 1.42
CA ILE A 369 -5.33 -12.69 0.08
C ILE A 369 -5.72 -11.62 -0.94
N ALA A 370 -6.91 -11.03 -0.82
CA ALA A 370 -7.32 -9.93 -1.70
C ALA A 370 -6.43 -8.71 -1.47
N THR A 371 -6.18 -8.34 -0.20
CA THR A 371 -5.27 -7.23 0.14
C THR A 371 -3.83 -7.50 -0.28
N LEU A 372 -3.35 -8.74 -0.12
CA LEU A 372 -2.03 -9.14 -0.61
C LEU A 372 -1.92 -9.01 -2.12
N TYR A 373 -2.95 -9.42 -2.83
CA TYR A 373 -3.01 -9.30 -4.27
C TYR A 373 -3.03 -7.84 -4.72
N GLU A 374 -3.76 -6.95 -4.02
CA GLU A 374 -3.74 -5.50 -4.27
C GLU A 374 -2.31 -4.93 -4.12
N ILE A 375 -1.62 -5.29 -3.03
CA ILE A 375 -0.24 -4.85 -2.78
C ILE A 375 0.71 -5.42 -3.82
N TRP A 376 0.56 -6.69 -4.17
CA TRP A 376 1.38 -7.34 -5.19
C TRP A 376 1.17 -6.70 -6.56
N CYS A 377 -0.07 -6.40 -6.95
CA CYS A 377 -0.37 -5.68 -8.18
C CYS A 377 0.29 -4.28 -8.20
N PHE A 378 0.28 -3.57 -7.07
CA PHE A 378 0.98 -2.28 -6.95
C PHE A 378 2.49 -2.42 -7.17
N ILE A 379 3.11 -3.44 -6.59
CA ILE A 379 4.54 -3.74 -6.78
C ILE A 379 4.83 -4.08 -8.25
N GLU A 380 4.02 -4.93 -8.88
CA GLU A 380 4.19 -5.31 -10.28
C GLU A 380 4.04 -4.12 -11.23
N VAL A 381 3.02 -3.27 -11.03
CA VAL A 381 2.88 -2.03 -11.82
C VAL A 381 4.09 -1.12 -11.63
N SER A 382 4.62 -1.03 -10.39
CA SER A 382 5.83 -0.25 -10.11
C SER A 382 7.05 -0.77 -10.88
N HIS A 383 7.25 -2.10 -10.88
CA HIS A 383 8.35 -2.73 -11.62
C HIS A 383 8.22 -2.49 -13.12
N ILE A 384 7.03 -2.69 -13.68
CA ILE A 384 6.78 -2.46 -15.11
C ILE A 384 7.05 -0.99 -15.49
N VAL A 385 6.56 -0.02 -14.71
CA VAL A 385 6.79 1.41 -14.99
C VAL A 385 8.30 1.73 -14.96
N LYS A 386 9.02 1.23 -13.95
CA LYS A 386 10.47 1.41 -13.83
C LYS A 386 11.23 0.82 -15.03
N GLU A 387 10.88 -0.41 -15.43
CA GLU A 387 11.49 -1.11 -16.56
C GLU A 387 11.22 -0.36 -17.88
N GLN A 388 9.98 0.09 -18.14
CA GLN A 388 9.61 0.79 -19.37
C GLN A 388 10.18 2.22 -19.43
N LEU A 389 10.44 2.86 -18.30
CA LEU A 389 11.13 4.15 -18.25
C LEU A 389 12.67 4.01 -18.26
N HIS A 390 13.20 2.80 -18.26
CA HIS A 390 14.64 2.49 -18.23
C HIS A 390 15.37 3.19 -17.07
N LEU A 391 14.79 3.11 -15.85
CA LEU A 391 15.30 3.75 -14.64
C LEU A 391 16.09 2.78 -13.76
N ASN A 392 17.11 3.32 -13.06
CA ASN A 392 17.84 2.62 -12.01
C ASN A 392 17.16 2.76 -10.65
N ASP A 393 17.65 2.07 -9.61
CA ASP A 393 17.09 2.16 -8.26
C ASP A 393 17.23 3.57 -7.66
N GLU A 394 18.28 4.30 -8.03
CA GLU A 394 18.54 5.67 -7.58
C GLU A 394 17.54 6.69 -8.15
N ASP A 395 16.92 6.39 -9.29
CA ASP A 395 15.94 7.23 -9.99
C ASP A 395 14.53 7.07 -9.43
N VAL A 396 14.33 6.16 -8.46
CA VAL A 396 13.04 5.84 -7.87
C VAL A 396 12.99 6.31 -6.42
N GLU A 397 12.26 7.40 -6.17
CA GLU A 397 12.03 7.90 -4.81
C GLU A 397 10.79 7.21 -4.21
N GLN A 398 11.02 6.31 -3.27
CA GLN A 398 9.95 5.61 -2.56
C GLN A 398 9.64 6.29 -1.23
N LYS A 399 8.38 6.73 -1.06
CA LYS A 399 7.84 7.20 0.22
C LYS A 399 6.94 6.13 0.85
N ASN A 400 7.41 4.88 0.82
CA ASN A 400 6.64 3.78 1.35
C ASN A 400 6.84 3.68 2.86
N ARG A 401 5.78 3.94 3.60
CA ARG A 401 5.78 3.85 5.05
C ARG A 401 4.98 2.65 5.50
N MET A 402 5.66 1.73 6.18
CA MET A 402 4.99 0.63 6.87
C MET A 402 4.37 1.16 8.16
N GLU A 403 3.06 0.99 8.31
CA GLU A 403 2.31 1.40 9.49
C GLU A 403 1.83 0.17 10.26
N MET A 404 1.96 0.20 11.59
CA MET A 404 1.43 -0.83 12.45
C MET A 404 0.05 -0.38 12.97
N ASN A 405 -1.00 -1.12 12.65
CA ASN A 405 -2.32 -0.83 13.17
C ASN A 405 -2.45 -1.28 14.65
N GLY A 406 -3.52 -0.86 15.31
CA GLY A 406 -3.74 -1.11 16.75
C GLY A 406 -3.82 -2.59 17.17
N LEU A 407 -3.86 -3.53 16.23
CA LEU A 407 -3.92 -4.99 16.43
C LEU A 407 -2.58 -5.68 16.12
N PHE A 408 -1.49 -4.91 16.02
CA PHE A 408 -0.14 -5.43 15.72
C PHE A 408 0.00 -6.05 14.32
N THR A 409 -0.77 -5.59 13.35
CA THR A 409 -0.62 -5.96 11.95
C THR A 409 0.11 -4.87 11.20
N TRP A 410 1.03 -5.27 10.32
CA TRP A 410 1.70 -4.37 9.40
C TRP A 410 0.85 -4.18 8.16
N GLU A 411 0.63 -2.95 7.79
CA GLU A 411 -0.07 -2.58 6.56
C GLU A 411 0.80 -1.61 5.77
N LEU A 412 0.75 -1.70 4.46
CA LEU A 412 1.32 -0.67 3.61
C LEU A 412 0.52 0.61 3.85
N GLY A 413 1.20 1.70 4.18
CA GLY A 413 0.57 3.00 4.39
C GLY A 413 -0.24 3.40 3.15
N LYS A 414 -1.31 4.17 3.31
CA LYS A 414 -2.23 4.54 2.23
C LYS A 414 -2.00 5.99 1.79
N GLY A 415 -2.19 6.26 0.51
CA GLY A 415 -2.06 7.60 -0.05
C GLY A 415 -0.63 8.12 -0.07
N GLU A 416 -0.37 9.30 0.50
CA GLU A 416 0.98 9.91 0.53
C GLU A 416 2.04 9.04 1.23
N HIS A 417 1.63 8.07 2.04
CA HIS A 417 2.50 7.14 2.74
C HIS A 417 2.91 5.92 1.89
N SER A 418 2.36 5.78 0.68
CA SER A 418 2.75 4.76 -0.29
C SER A 418 2.72 5.36 -1.68
N ARG A 419 3.63 6.28 -1.91
CA ARG A 419 3.84 7.00 -3.14
C ARG A 419 5.23 6.70 -3.67
N ILE A 420 5.31 6.35 -4.96
CA ILE A 420 6.55 6.13 -5.69
C ILE A 420 6.64 7.20 -6.77
N LEU A 421 7.76 7.94 -6.77
CA LEU A 421 8.08 8.93 -7.80
C LEU A 421 9.21 8.39 -8.67
N PHE A 422 8.98 8.34 -9.95
CA PHE A 422 9.95 7.94 -10.97
C PHE A 422 10.54 9.21 -11.58
N LYS A 423 11.84 9.42 -11.39
CA LYS A 423 12.53 10.64 -11.81
C LYS A 423 13.74 10.29 -12.66
N LYS A 424 14.06 11.13 -13.61
CA LYS A 424 15.31 11.10 -14.35
C LYS A 424 15.89 12.51 -14.40
N ASP A 425 17.14 12.69 -14.01
CA ASP A 425 17.79 13.99 -13.95
C ASP A 425 16.97 15.05 -13.16
N ASN A 426 16.35 14.64 -12.03
CA ASN A 426 15.43 15.43 -11.22
C ASN A 426 14.09 15.83 -11.88
N VAL A 427 13.80 15.33 -13.07
CA VAL A 427 12.50 15.53 -13.74
C VAL A 427 11.58 14.38 -13.39
N GLU A 428 10.37 14.65 -12.89
CA GLU A 428 9.35 13.65 -12.60
C GLU A 428 8.77 13.12 -13.91
N LEU A 429 8.89 11.81 -14.15
CA LEU A 429 8.35 11.12 -15.33
C LEU A 429 7.04 10.42 -15.02
N ALA A 430 6.92 9.86 -13.83
CA ALA A 430 5.70 9.19 -13.38
C ALA A 430 5.56 9.23 -11.86
N GLU A 431 4.31 9.07 -11.42
CA GLU A 431 3.91 8.96 -10.03
C GLU A 431 2.95 7.78 -9.86
N LEU A 432 3.22 6.91 -8.90
CA LEU A 432 2.37 5.78 -8.55
C LEU A 432 1.93 5.87 -7.09
N VAL A 433 0.62 5.79 -6.82
CA VAL A 433 0.04 5.91 -5.48
C VAL A 433 -0.82 4.70 -5.17
N TYR A 434 -0.59 4.08 -4.01
CA TYR A 434 -1.36 2.95 -3.50
C TYR A 434 -2.50 3.41 -2.59
N ASN A 435 -3.71 2.90 -2.85
CA ASN A 435 -4.91 3.02 -2.02
C ASN A 435 -5.04 4.41 -1.35
N PRO A 436 -5.25 5.47 -2.14
CA PRO A 436 -5.26 6.83 -1.63
C PRO A 436 -6.32 7.03 -0.56
N LYS A 437 -5.94 7.57 0.60
CA LYS A 437 -6.88 7.91 1.68
C LYS A 437 -7.65 9.16 1.32
N SER A 438 -8.98 9.12 1.38
CA SER A 438 -9.78 10.33 1.49
C SER A 438 -9.59 10.94 2.88
N THR A 439 -9.13 12.17 2.98
CA THR A 439 -9.18 12.92 4.23
C THR A 439 -10.61 13.43 4.45
N GLU A 440 -11.15 13.22 5.64
CA GLU A 440 -12.56 13.50 5.97
C GLU A 440 -12.96 14.99 5.87
N ASN A 441 -12.01 15.91 5.78
CA ASN A 441 -12.26 17.36 5.90
C ASN A 441 -12.23 18.17 4.60
N GLU A 442 -11.88 17.59 3.47
CA GLU A 442 -12.00 18.23 2.17
C GLU A 442 -12.47 17.19 1.14
N ASN A 443 -13.20 17.61 0.13
CA ASN A 443 -13.74 16.79 -0.97
C ASN A 443 -12.66 16.04 -1.79
N ASN A 444 -11.58 15.63 -1.14
CA ASN A 444 -10.38 14.98 -1.69
C ASN A 444 -10.47 13.47 -1.46
N ALA A 445 -11.21 12.78 -2.30
CA ALA A 445 -11.43 11.34 -2.17
C ALA A 445 -10.20 10.49 -2.58
N THR A 446 -9.18 11.10 -3.19
CA THR A 446 -8.08 10.37 -3.83
C THR A 446 -6.74 10.47 -3.08
N GLY A 447 -6.63 11.31 -2.04
CA GLY A 447 -5.35 11.57 -1.36
C GLY A 447 -4.35 12.39 -2.19
N ILE A 448 -4.66 12.72 -3.44
CA ILE A 448 -3.90 13.60 -4.31
C ILE A 448 -4.62 14.95 -4.32
N LYS A 449 -3.94 16.02 -3.93
CA LYS A 449 -4.55 17.34 -3.70
C LYS A 449 -5.33 17.87 -4.89
N GLU A 450 -4.85 17.63 -6.09
CA GLU A 450 -5.47 18.11 -7.34
C GLU A 450 -6.63 17.23 -7.83
N LEU A 451 -6.73 15.98 -7.37
CA LEU A 451 -7.80 15.07 -7.78
C LEU A 451 -8.93 15.10 -6.75
N VAL A 452 -10.08 15.59 -7.17
CA VAL A 452 -11.25 15.80 -6.30
C VAL A 452 -12.46 14.99 -6.75
N VAL A 453 -13.26 14.57 -5.80
CA VAL A 453 -14.55 13.92 -6.03
C VAL A 453 -15.65 14.78 -5.44
N LYS A 454 -16.64 15.13 -6.24
CA LYS A 454 -17.77 16.01 -5.83
C LYS A 454 -19.03 15.24 -5.45
N THR A 455 -19.04 13.95 -5.60
CA THR A 455 -20.20 13.09 -5.31
C THR A 455 -19.87 12.13 -4.15
N VAL A 456 -19.97 10.84 -4.36
CA VAL A 456 -19.65 9.81 -3.38
C VAL A 456 -18.15 9.51 -3.44
N PRO A 457 -17.44 9.42 -2.30
CA PRO A 457 -16.02 9.10 -2.26
C PRO A 457 -15.68 7.86 -3.10
N GLN A 458 -14.66 7.97 -3.95
CA GLN A 458 -14.16 6.90 -4.79
C GLN A 458 -12.73 6.55 -4.34
N LYS A 459 -12.45 5.25 -4.26
CA LYS A 459 -11.16 4.74 -3.75
C LYS A 459 -10.60 3.70 -4.71
N PRO A 460 -9.93 4.12 -5.78
CA PRO A 460 -9.19 3.17 -6.61
C PRO A 460 -7.99 2.62 -5.82
N ASP A 461 -7.60 1.38 -6.08
CA ASP A 461 -6.50 0.74 -5.37
C ASP A 461 -5.14 1.33 -5.78
N ILE A 462 -4.98 1.66 -7.06
CA ILE A 462 -3.72 2.16 -7.63
C ILE A 462 -4.02 3.33 -8.58
N ILE A 463 -3.27 4.42 -8.43
CA ILE A 463 -3.28 5.56 -9.36
C ILE A 463 -1.89 5.69 -9.99
N LEU A 464 -1.83 5.63 -11.32
CA LEU A 464 -0.64 5.93 -12.10
C LEU A 464 -0.83 7.27 -12.81
N ARG A 465 0.08 8.22 -12.58
CA ARG A 465 0.13 9.50 -13.28
C ARG A 465 1.41 9.58 -14.10
N LEU A 466 1.28 9.70 -15.41
CA LEU A 466 2.41 9.89 -16.32
C LEU A 466 2.58 11.38 -16.60
N THR A 467 3.79 11.89 -16.46
CA THR A 467 4.12 13.27 -16.78
C THR A 467 4.54 13.39 -18.23
N LYS A 468 3.85 14.22 -18.99
CA LYS A 468 4.09 14.51 -20.39
C LYS A 468 4.46 15.99 -20.54
N ASN A 469 5.45 16.26 -21.41
CA ASN A 469 5.94 17.60 -21.66
C ASN A 469 5.87 17.99 -23.14
N ASP A 470 5.04 17.28 -23.89
CA ASP A 470 4.93 17.46 -25.34
C ASP A 470 3.91 18.54 -25.75
N ILE A 471 2.87 18.79 -24.93
CA ILE A 471 1.90 19.89 -25.16
C ILE A 471 2.11 20.97 -24.12
N GLU A 472 2.02 20.64 -22.83
CA GLU A 472 2.15 21.56 -21.72
C GLU A 472 3.22 21.03 -20.75
N GLU A 473 3.98 21.92 -20.10
CA GLU A 473 4.98 21.51 -19.14
C GLU A 473 4.32 20.87 -17.91
N ASN A 474 4.81 19.68 -17.51
CA ASN A 474 4.30 18.90 -16.40
C ASN A 474 2.83 18.47 -16.53
N MET A 475 2.31 18.34 -17.74
CA MET A 475 0.97 17.80 -17.97
C MET A 475 0.89 16.37 -17.47
N LYS A 476 -0.08 16.09 -16.60
CA LYS A 476 -0.27 14.75 -16.02
C LYS A 476 -1.43 14.02 -16.69
N MET A 477 -1.18 12.75 -17.03
CA MET A 477 -2.18 11.81 -17.56
C MET A 477 -2.42 10.74 -16.51
N THR A 478 -3.64 10.67 -15.99
CA THR A 478 -4.01 9.81 -14.86
C THR A 478 -4.72 8.54 -15.33
N TYR A 479 -4.22 7.40 -14.88
CA TYR A 479 -4.75 6.06 -15.11
C TYR A 479 -5.04 5.38 -13.78
N LEU A 480 -6.18 4.70 -13.69
CA LEU A 480 -6.63 4.02 -12.49
C LEU A 480 -6.52 2.50 -12.68
N PHE A 481 -6.02 1.82 -11.68
CA PHE A 481 -6.06 0.36 -11.61
C PHE A 481 -6.73 -0.08 -10.32
N ASP A 482 -7.52 -1.13 -10.41
CA ASP A 482 -8.24 -1.71 -9.29
C ASP A 482 -8.02 -3.22 -9.30
N ALA A 483 -7.44 -3.74 -8.23
CA ALA A 483 -7.05 -5.13 -8.13
C ALA A 483 -8.18 -5.96 -7.51
N LYS A 484 -8.62 -6.99 -8.20
CA LYS A 484 -9.72 -7.84 -7.75
C LYS A 484 -9.31 -9.31 -7.77
N TYR A 485 -9.05 -9.88 -6.59
CA TYR A 485 -8.73 -11.30 -6.48
C TYR A 485 -9.97 -12.17 -6.67
N ARG A 486 -10.64 -11.98 -7.83
CA ARG A 486 -11.86 -12.68 -8.24
C ARG A 486 -11.89 -12.90 -9.74
N ILE A 487 -12.51 -13.99 -10.17
CA ILE A 487 -12.81 -14.28 -11.58
C ILE A 487 -14.34 -14.25 -11.75
N GLY A 488 -14.85 -13.54 -12.74
CA GLY A 488 -16.27 -13.47 -13.07
C GLY A 488 -16.80 -14.80 -13.64
N GLY A 489 -16.03 -15.42 -14.52
CA GLY A 489 -16.36 -16.68 -15.19
C GLY A 489 -15.39 -16.95 -16.33
N LYS A 490 -15.84 -17.69 -17.35
CA LYS A 490 -15.08 -17.89 -18.60
C LYS A 490 -15.91 -17.44 -19.80
N ASP A 491 -15.24 -16.86 -20.78
CA ASP A 491 -15.85 -16.54 -22.06
C ASP A 491 -16.02 -17.80 -22.95
N ARG A 492 -16.54 -17.62 -24.17
CA ARG A 492 -16.74 -18.71 -25.13
C ARG A 492 -15.44 -19.37 -25.60
N ASN A 493 -14.32 -18.69 -25.46
CA ASN A 493 -12.98 -19.15 -25.84
C ASN A 493 -12.23 -19.77 -24.66
N GLY A 494 -12.86 -19.90 -23.49
CA GLY A 494 -12.28 -20.46 -22.28
C GLY A 494 -11.36 -19.50 -21.52
N VAL A 495 -11.31 -18.21 -21.88
CA VAL A 495 -10.56 -17.16 -21.21
C VAL A 495 -11.33 -16.72 -19.96
N ASP A 496 -10.63 -16.58 -18.83
CA ASP A 496 -11.21 -16.04 -17.62
C ASP A 496 -11.58 -14.57 -17.83
N VAL A 497 -12.77 -14.17 -17.38
CA VAL A 497 -13.26 -12.80 -17.47
C VAL A 497 -13.27 -12.11 -16.12
N PRO A 498 -13.03 -10.78 -16.08
CA PRO A 498 -13.13 -10.01 -14.84
C PRO A 498 -14.58 -9.99 -14.32
N PRO A 499 -14.80 -9.69 -13.01
CA PRO A 499 -16.15 -9.49 -12.48
C PRO A 499 -16.83 -8.27 -13.10
N ASP A 500 -18.10 -8.39 -13.50
CA ASP A 500 -18.87 -7.30 -14.14
C ASP A 500 -19.03 -6.09 -13.21
N ASP A 501 -19.19 -6.31 -11.89
CA ASP A 501 -19.28 -5.23 -10.89
C ASP A 501 -17.98 -4.41 -10.81
N ALA A 502 -16.83 -5.05 -11.05
CA ALA A 502 -15.54 -4.37 -11.08
C ALA A 502 -15.40 -3.46 -12.31
N ILE A 503 -15.80 -3.94 -13.50
CA ILE A 503 -15.83 -3.09 -14.70
C ILE A 503 -16.75 -1.88 -14.50
N ASN A 504 -17.95 -2.09 -13.95
CA ASN A 504 -18.88 -1.01 -13.62
C ASN A 504 -18.28 0.00 -12.60
N GLN A 505 -17.41 -0.47 -11.69
CA GLN A 505 -16.69 0.38 -10.76
C GLN A 505 -15.69 1.29 -11.48
N MET A 506 -15.01 0.82 -12.53
CA MET A 506 -14.08 1.62 -13.32
C MET A 506 -14.79 2.76 -14.05
N HIS A 507 -15.99 2.52 -14.61
CA HIS A 507 -16.81 3.59 -15.19
C HIS A 507 -17.11 4.68 -14.16
N ARG A 508 -17.51 4.28 -12.93
CA ARG A 508 -17.79 5.24 -11.84
C ARG A 508 -16.54 6.02 -11.44
N TYR A 509 -15.39 5.37 -11.31
CA TYR A 509 -14.14 6.03 -10.92
C TYR A 509 -13.73 7.07 -11.96
N ARG A 510 -13.67 6.69 -13.24
CA ARG A 510 -13.31 7.60 -14.32
C ARG A 510 -14.23 8.83 -14.39
N ASP A 511 -15.53 8.63 -14.17
CA ASP A 511 -16.50 9.72 -14.32
C ASP A 511 -16.65 10.59 -13.07
N ALA A 512 -16.32 10.10 -11.88
CA ALA A 512 -16.47 10.80 -10.61
C ALA A 512 -15.25 11.60 -10.16
N ILE A 513 -14.04 11.28 -10.69
CA ILE A 513 -12.77 11.92 -10.32
C ILE A 513 -12.44 13.04 -11.30
N TYR A 514 -12.20 14.24 -10.76
CA TYR A 514 -11.91 15.46 -11.54
C TYR A 514 -10.59 16.07 -11.07
N TYR A 515 -9.88 16.72 -11.99
CA TYR A 515 -8.78 17.61 -11.68
C TYR A 515 -9.29 18.98 -11.29
N LYS A 516 -8.77 19.53 -10.20
CA LYS A 516 -9.04 20.90 -9.77
C LYS A 516 -7.77 21.74 -9.93
N ASP A 517 -7.85 22.74 -10.79
CA ASP A 517 -6.76 23.68 -11.02
C ASP A 517 -6.70 24.70 -9.86
N TYR A 518 -5.56 24.77 -9.18
CA TYR A 518 -5.29 25.72 -8.09
C TYR A 518 -4.43 26.91 -8.54
N SER A 519 -4.22 27.09 -9.85
CA SER A 519 -3.48 28.26 -10.35
C SER A 519 -4.19 29.57 -10.03
N ALA A 520 -3.44 30.66 -9.93
CA ALA A 520 -3.98 31.99 -9.58
C ALA A 520 -5.02 32.51 -10.61
N ASP A 521 -4.91 32.06 -11.86
CA ASP A 521 -5.84 32.43 -12.94
C ASP A 521 -7.13 31.61 -12.89
N ALA A 522 -7.07 30.35 -12.47
CA ALA A 522 -8.23 29.51 -12.26
C ALA A 522 -9.07 29.93 -11.04
N LEU A 523 -8.43 30.51 -10.02
CA LEU A 523 -9.15 31.03 -8.84
C LEU A 523 -10.00 32.26 -9.14
N LYS A 524 -9.79 32.93 -10.27
CA LYS A 524 -10.59 34.08 -10.73
C LYS A 524 -11.81 33.71 -11.58
N SER A 525 -11.80 32.52 -12.16
CA SER A 525 -12.95 31.92 -12.85
C SER A 525 -13.51 30.82 -11.97
N ALA A 526 -14.83 30.80 -11.75
CA ALA A 526 -15.51 29.79 -10.92
C ALA A 526 -14.94 28.39 -11.18
N ASP A 527 -14.56 27.68 -10.11
CA ASP A 527 -14.01 26.30 -10.04
C ASP A 527 -14.11 25.50 -11.36
N VAL A 528 -13.11 25.61 -12.24
CA VAL A 528 -13.11 24.84 -13.48
C VAL A 528 -12.58 23.45 -13.17
N LEU A 529 -13.48 22.50 -13.02
CA LEU A 529 -13.14 21.08 -12.93
C LEU A 529 -12.84 20.57 -14.34
N LYS A 530 -11.69 19.93 -14.48
CA LYS A 530 -11.27 19.30 -15.75
C LYS A 530 -11.26 17.77 -15.59
N LYS A 531 -11.47 17.04 -16.68
CA LYS A 531 -11.25 15.60 -16.74
C LYS A 531 -9.75 15.35 -16.88
N GLU A 532 -9.15 14.63 -15.92
CA GLU A 532 -7.75 14.22 -15.98
C GLU A 532 -7.63 12.70 -16.11
N VAL A 533 -8.60 11.95 -15.59
CA VAL A 533 -8.59 10.48 -15.64
C VAL A 533 -8.90 10.02 -17.06
N ILE A 534 -7.92 9.43 -17.71
CA ILE A 534 -8.01 8.93 -19.09
C ILE A 534 -8.71 7.57 -19.12
N GLY A 535 -8.32 6.66 -18.23
CA GLY A 535 -8.85 5.29 -18.24
C GLY A 535 -8.83 4.62 -16.87
N GLY A 536 -9.57 3.51 -16.78
CA GLY A 536 -9.63 2.66 -15.61
C GLY A 536 -9.59 1.17 -15.96
N TYR A 537 -8.75 0.41 -15.25
CA TYR A 537 -8.43 -0.97 -15.61
C TYR A 537 -8.47 -1.88 -14.38
N ILE A 538 -9.03 -3.08 -14.59
CA ILE A 538 -9.06 -4.11 -13.55
C ILE A 538 -7.84 -5.01 -13.71
N LEU A 539 -7.16 -5.28 -12.59
CA LEU A 539 -6.15 -6.32 -12.50
C LEU A 539 -6.78 -7.52 -11.79
N PHE A 540 -6.82 -8.69 -12.43
CA PHE A 540 -7.49 -9.86 -11.87
C PHE A 540 -6.67 -11.13 -12.14
N PRO A 541 -6.75 -12.18 -11.29
CA PRO A 541 -5.92 -13.37 -11.41
C PRO A 541 -6.47 -14.35 -12.46
N GLY A 542 -6.85 -13.82 -13.64
CA GLY A 542 -7.39 -14.59 -14.75
C GLY A 542 -6.34 -15.46 -15.45
N ASP A 543 -6.80 -16.45 -16.22
CA ASP A 543 -6.03 -17.32 -17.09
C ASP A 543 -6.52 -17.23 -18.54
N GLY A 544 -5.59 -17.32 -19.46
CA GLY A 544 -5.90 -17.36 -20.87
C GLY A 544 -4.62 -17.34 -21.70
N LYS A 545 -4.68 -17.94 -22.90
CA LYS A 545 -3.61 -17.77 -23.86
C LYS A 545 -3.57 -16.32 -24.33
N HIS A 546 -2.39 -15.74 -24.43
CA HIS A 546 -2.14 -14.36 -24.80
C HIS A 546 -3.02 -13.85 -25.98
N ASP A 547 -3.06 -14.58 -27.09
CA ASP A 547 -3.85 -14.18 -28.27
C ASP A 547 -5.36 -14.20 -28.00
N ASN A 548 -5.86 -15.19 -27.23
CA ASN A 548 -7.26 -15.29 -26.87
C ASN A 548 -7.69 -14.14 -25.92
N VAL A 549 -6.78 -13.70 -25.03
CA VAL A 549 -7.02 -12.54 -24.16
C VAL A 549 -7.15 -11.26 -24.97
N LYS A 550 -6.30 -11.04 -25.96
CA LYS A 550 -6.41 -9.87 -26.88
C LYS A 550 -7.72 -9.85 -27.64
N ASP A 551 -8.30 -11.01 -27.91
CA ASP A 551 -9.61 -11.14 -28.56
C ASP A 551 -10.83 -10.98 -27.65
N ALA A 552 -10.62 -11.05 -26.34
CA ALA A 552 -11.69 -10.93 -25.35
C ALA A 552 -12.29 -9.52 -25.29
N THR A 553 -13.60 -9.43 -25.02
CA THR A 553 -14.33 -8.16 -24.97
C THR A 553 -13.75 -7.17 -23.97
N PHE A 554 -13.37 -7.65 -22.80
CA PHE A 554 -12.80 -6.81 -21.73
C PHE A 554 -11.42 -6.24 -22.07
N TYR A 555 -10.68 -6.87 -22.99
CA TYR A 555 -9.40 -6.34 -23.48
C TYR A 555 -9.63 -5.36 -24.65
N LYS A 556 -10.47 -5.72 -25.61
CA LYS A 556 -10.82 -4.83 -26.75
C LYS A 556 -11.49 -3.53 -26.31
N SER A 557 -12.18 -3.54 -25.17
CA SER A 557 -12.79 -2.32 -24.60
C SER A 557 -11.76 -1.29 -24.13
N ILE A 558 -10.50 -1.68 -23.92
CA ILE A 558 -9.40 -0.75 -23.59
C ILE A 558 -9.24 0.27 -24.72
N ASP A 559 -9.14 -0.20 -25.97
CA ASP A 559 -8.97 0.69 -27.12
C ASP A 559 -10.27 1.45 -27.46
N ALA A 560 -11.43 0.84 -27.20
CA ALA A 560 -12.71 1.42 -27.56
C ALA A 560 -13.19 2.52 -26.60
N VAL A 561 -12.99 2.34 -25.29
CA VAL A 561 -13.58 3.20 -24.26
C VAL A 561 -12.63 3.54 -23.10
N ASN A 562 -11.36 3.20 -23.19
CA ASN A 562 -10.34 3.38 -22.15
C ASN A 562 -10.74 2.72 -20.80
N ILE A 563 -11.53 1.65 -20.86
CA ILE A 563 -11.89 0.82 -19.69
C ILE A 563 -11.78 -0.64 -20.10
N GLY A 564 -11.16 -1.43 -19.22
CA GLY A 564 -10.99 -2.85 -19.50
C GLY A 564 -10.31 -3.57 -18.35
N ALA A 565 -9.68 -4.70 -18.67
CA ALA A 565 -9.02 -5.51 -17.65
C ALA A 565 -7.78 -6.22 -18.20
N PHE A 566 -6.87 -6.53 -17.29
CA PHE A 566 -5.68 -7.32 -17.56
C PHE A 566 -5.67 -8.55 -16.63
N PRO A 567 -5.59 -9.77 -17.16
CA PRO A 567 -5.27 -10.92 -16.35
C PRO A 567 -3.84 -10.77 -15.85
N LEU A 568 -3.63 -10.90 -14.54
CA LEU A 568 -2.33 -10.75 -13.91
C LEU A 568 -2.19 -11.73 -12.75
N ARG A 569 -1.25 -12.66 -12.85
CA ARG A 569 -0.93 -13.66 -11.84
C ARG A 569 0.57 -13.70 -11.55
N PRO A 570 0.96 -14.08 -10.34
CA PRO A 570 2.34 -14.38 -10.05
C PRO A 570 2.89 -15.49 -10.98
N LYS A 571 4.11 -15.28 -11.50
CA LYS A 571 4.82 -16.22 -12.37
C LYS A 571 4.16 -16.49 -13.73
N ASP A 572 3.26 -15.62 -14.18
CA ASP A 572 2.62 -15.69 -15.51
C ASP A 572 3.18 -14.60 -16.42
N GLU A 573 4.31 -14.87 -17.04
CA GLU A 573 5.00 -13.92 -17.92
C GLU A 573 4.18 -13.54 -19.15
N GLN A 574 3.35 -14.46 -19.68
CA GLN A 574 2.57 -14.18 -20.90
C GLN A 574 1.51 -13.11 -20.68
N ASN A 575 0.79 -13.19 -19.57
CA ASN A 575 -0.24 -12.19 -19.25
C ASN A 575 0.39 -10.92 -18.67
N ARG A 576 1.52 -11.01 -17.96
CA ARG A 576 2.31 -9.85 -17.52
C ARG A 576 2.73 -9.00 -18.73
N GLN A 577 3.16 -9.61 -19.83
CA GLN A 577 3.55 -8.93 -21.06
C GLN A 577 2.43 -8.05 -21.63
N LEU A 578 1.15 -8.44 -21.50
CA LEU A 578 0.03 -7.61 -21.95
C LEU A 578 -0.02 -6.25 -21.22
N LEU A 579 0.18 -6.27 -19.92
CA LEU A 579 0.22 -5.04 -19.11
C LEU A 579 1.49 -4.22 -19.39
N GLU A 580 2.62 -4.88 -19.65
CA GLU A 580 3.87 -4.22 -20.06
C GLU A 580 3.72 -3.49 -21.38
N GLU A 581 3.19 -4.18 -22.42
CA GLU A 581 2.93 -3.58 -23.74
C GLU A 581 1.98 -2.38 -23.61
N PHE A 582 0.97 -2.49 -22.77
CA PHE A 582 0.02 -1.41 -22.53
C PHE A 582 0.70 -0.20 -21.87
N ILE A 583 1.42 -0.40 -20.75
CA ILE A 583 2.11 0.69 -20.02
C ILE A 583 3.18 1.33 -20.92
N LYS A 584 3.92 0.53 -21.70
CA LYS A 584 4.86 1.02 -22.70
C LYS A 584 4.17 1.94 -23.70
N ASN A 585 3.05 1.51 -24.26
CA ASN A 585 2.26 2.32 -25.19
C ASN A 585 1.80 3.64 -24.55
N LEU A 586 1.38 3.63 -23.27
CA LEU A 586 1.02 4.85 -22.57
C LEU A 586 2.20 5.81 -22.40
N ILE A 587 3.39 5.28 -22.14
CA ILE A 587 4.62 6.07 -21.99
C ILE A 587 5.06 6.66 -23.32
N GLU A 588 5.06 5.87 -24.39
CA GLU A 588 5.55 6.27 -25.72
C GLU A 588 4.56 7.14 -26.50
N THR A 589 3.25 6.97 -26.26
CA THR A 589 2.22 7.73 -27.00
C THR A 589 2.21 9.19 -26.59
N LYS A 590 2.21 10.09 -27.57
CA LYS A 590 2.12 11.54 -27.34
C LYS A 590 0.76 11.93 -26.77
N SER A 591 0.74 12.98 -25.94
CA SER A 591 -0.46 13.47 -25.25
C SER A 591 -1.60 13.78 -26.20
N GLN A 592 -1.31 14.37 -27.35
CA GLN A 592 -2.30 14.64 -28.39
C GLN A 592 -3.10 13.41 -28.77
N LYS A 593 -2.41 12.32 -29.13
CA LYS A 593 -3.05 11.08 -29.54
C LYS A 593 -3.87 10.44 -28.40
N ILE A 594 -3.39 10.58 -27.16
CA ILE A 594 -4.12 10.10 -25.99
C ILE A 594 -5.44 10.89 -25.84
N ILE A 595 -5.41 12.22 -25.98
CA ILE A 595 -6.57 13.10 -25.85
C ILE A 595 -7.55 12.87 -26.99
N GLU A 596 -7.08 12.70 -28.22
CA GLU A 596 -7.91 12.40 -29.40
C GLU A 596 -8.67 11.08 -29.25
N ASN A 597 -8.09 10.10 -28.54
CA ASN A 597 -8.75 8.81 -28.26
C ASN A 597 -9.77 8.88 -27.11
N VAL A 598 -9.89 10.02 -26.41
CA VAL A 598 -10.95 10.20 -25.41
C VAL A 598 -12.28 10.43 -26.12
N ILE A 599 -13.32 9.68 -25.76
CA ILE A 599 -14.64 9.78 -26.37
C ILE A 599 -15.25 11.15 -26.06
N PRO A 600 -15.47 12.03 -27.04
CA PRO A 600 -16.09 13.32 -26.83
C PRO A 600 -17.61 13.19 -26.59
N GLN A 601 -18.20 14.16 -25.93
CA GLN A 601 -19.66 14.24 -25.85
C GLN A 601 -20.26 14.51 -27.26
N LYS A 602 -21.44 13.94 -27.52
CA LYS A 602 -22.14 14.20 -28.77
C LYS A 602 -22.37 15.71 -29.01
N GLY A 603 -21.92 16.20 -30.13
CA GLY A 603 -22.04 17.63 -30.52
C GLY A 603 -20.87 18.50 -30.04
N THR A 604 -19.84 17.91 -29.43
CA THR A 604 -18.56 18.59 -29.15
C THR A 604 -17.46 18.03 -30.04
N PHE A 605 -16.48 18.87 -30.35
CA PHE A 605 -15.24 18.45 -30.97
C PHE A 605 -14.14 18.47 -29.88
N VAL A 606 -13.25 17.51 -29.92
CA VAL A 606 -12.03 17.57 -29.11
C VAL A 606 -11.08 18.50 -29.84
N ASP A 607 -11.02 19.76 -29.43
CA ASP A 607 -9.94 20.65 -29.82
C ASP A 607 -8.73 20.32 -28.94
N VAL A 608 -7.75 19.66 -29.52
CA VAL A 608 -6.56 19.24 -28.77
C VAL A 608 -5.61 20.40 -28.55
N GLY A 609 -5.91 21.56 -29.15
CA GLY A 609 -5.09 22.75 -29.02
C GLY A 609 -3.66 22.58 -29.52
N ASN A 610 -3.47 21.73 -30.53
CA ASN A 610 -2.13 21.33 -31.00
C ASN A 610 -1.72 21.90 -32.37
N ARG A 611 -2.57 22.75 -32.96
CA ARG A 611 -2.24 23.40 -34.22
C ARG A 611 -1.17 24.45 -34.03
N VAL A 612 -0.13 24.32 -34.83
CA VAL A 612 1.07 25.13 -34.76
C VAL A 612 1.23 25.93 -36.06
N LEU A 613 1.34 27.21 -35.92
CA LEU A 613 1.69 28.09 -37.04
C LEU A 613 3.21 28.32 -37.04
N ILE A 614 3.88 27.87 -38.09
CA ILE A 614 5.28 28.23 -38.31
C ILE A 614 5.31 29.47 -39.23
N GLY A 615 5.82 30.58 -38.71
CA GLY A 615 5.83 31.86 -39.40
C GLY A 615 7.24 32.40 -39.63
N LEU A 616 7.49 32.99 -40.83
CA LEU A 616 8.77 33.57 -41.17
C LEU A 616 9.00 34.88 -40.38
N VAL A 617 10.10 34.94 -39.62
CA VAL A 617 10.59 36.14 -38.99
C VAL A 617 11.78 36.69 -39.78
N LYS A 618 11.64 37.90 -40.34
CA LYS A 618 12.67 38.56 -41.17
C LYS A 618 13.41 39.61 -40.39
N PRO A 619 14.73 39.76 -40.56
CA PRO A 619 15.48 40.89 -40.09
C PRO A 619 15.19 42.10 -40.98
N ASN A 620 13.99 42.66 -40.90
CA ASN A 620 13.63 43.86 -41.63
C ASN A 620 14.20 45.10 -40.84
N ASN A 621 13.86 46.32 -41.25
CA ASN A 621 14.28 47.56 -40.64
C ASN A 621 14.06 47.70 -39.12
N ARG A 622 13.54 46.65 -38.44
CA ARG A 622 13.30 46.51 -37.01
C ARG A 622 14.16 45.39 -36.45
N GLN A 623 15.40 45.73 -36.13
CA GLN A 623 16.35 44.81 -35.57
C GLN A 623 15.92 44.32 -34.18
N ASP A 624 15.28 45.18 -33.38
CA ASP A 624 14.73 44.87 -32.06
C ASP A 624 13.66 43.75 -32.12
N TYR A 625 12.75 43.80 -33.10
CA TYR A 625 11.71 42.76 -33.30
C TYR A 625 12.31 41.38 -33.60
N TYR A 626 13.31 41.36 -34.53
CA TYR A 626 14.01 40.13 -34.87
C TYR A 626 14.81 39.58 -33.66
N GLN A 627 15.49 40.49 -32.92
CA GLN A 627 16.30 40.13 -31.76
C GLN A 627 15.42 39.59 -30.60
N ASN A 628 14.25 40.17 -30.38
CA ASN A 628 13.30 39.67 -29.35
C ASN A 628 12.91 38.23 -29.59
N PHE A 629 12.73 37.81 -30.85
CA PHE A 629 12.49 36.39 -31.15
C PHE A 629 13.73 35.50 -30.90
N ILE A 630 14.95 36.01 -31.21
CA ILE A 630 16.20 35.29 -30.93
C ILE A 630 16.39 35.07 -29.43
N ASP A 631 16.01 36.07 -28.64
CA ASP A 631 16.16 36.09 -27.18
C ASP A 631 15.01 35.42 -26.42
N GLY A 632 13.98 34.94 -27.11
CA GLY A 632 12.79 34.36 -26.49
C GLY A 632 11.89 35.37 -25.77
N LYS A 633 11.99 36.65 -26.11
CA LYS A 633 11.27 37.79 -25.47
C LYS A 633 10.17 38.38 -26.36
N ALA A 634 9.90 37.78 -27.51
CA ALA A 634 8.86 38.28 -28.40
C ALA A 634 7.47 38.06 -27.81
N ASP A 635 6.67 39.13 -27.77
CA ASP A 635 5.30 39.15 -27.27
C ASP A 635 4.24 39.31 -28.38
N LEU A 636 4.67 39.60 -29.61
CA LEU A 636 3.79 39.82 -30.76
C LEU A 636 4.45 39.35 -32.07
N TYR A 637 3.67 38.57 -32.84
CA TYR A 637 3.96 38.28 -34.24
C TYR A 637 2.90 38.90 -35.11
N TYR A 638 3.27 39.54 -36.23
CA TYR A 638 2.32 40.07 -37.20
C TYR A 638 2.60 39.59 -38.59
N THR A 639 1.48 39.37 -39.37
CA THR A 639 1.55 38.82 -40.71
C THR A 639 1.89 39.90 -41.77
N GLY A 640 2.15 39.44 -43.00
CA GLY A 640 2.10 40.27 -44.19
C GLY A 640 0.68 40.72 -44.55
N ARG A 641 0.48 41.34 -45.71
CA ARG A 641 -0.85 41.78 -46.22
C ARG A 641 -1.82 40.65 -46.42
N GLN A 642 -1.36 39.47 -46.73
CA GLN A 642 -2.19 38.32 -47.01
C GLN A 642 -1.91 37.22 -46.00
N PHE A 643 -2.99 36.66 -45.42
CA PHE A 643 -2.93 35.46 -44.59
C PHE A 643 -3.71 34.36 -45.32
N PRO A 644 -3.19 33.12 -45.39
CA PRO A 644 -3.88 32.04 -46.11
C PRO A 644 -5.27 31.76 -45.52
N THR A 645 -6.32 31.87 -46.35
CA THR A 645 -7.70 31.57 -45.94
C THR A 645 -7.96 30.11 -45.63
N THR A 646 -6.98 29.23 -45.93
CA THR A 646 -7.04 27.80 -45.63
C THR A 646 -6.61 27.46 -44.21
N ILE A 647 -6.11 28.44 -43.44
CA ILE A 647 -5.70 28.24 -42.05
C ILE A 647 -6.85 28.73 -41.16
N ALA A 648 -7.42 27.80 -40.36
CA ALA A 648 -8.42 28.14 -39.38
C ALA A 648 -7.77 28.84 -38.20
N LEU A 649 -8.13 30.13 -37.98
CA LEU A 649 -7.55 30.92 -36.90
C LEU A 649 -7.93 30.42 -35.50
N ASP A 650 -9.13 29.88 -35.36
CA ASP A 650 -9.68 29.38 -34.11
C ASP A 650 -8.95 28.12 -33.60
N ASP A 651 -8.29 27.39 -34.51
CA ASP A 651 -7.56 26.17 -34.19
C ASP A 651 -6.08 26.42 -33.85
N LEU A 652 -5.57 27.67 -34.02
CA LEU A 652 -4.19 28.01 -33.80
C LEU A 652 -3.89 28.27 -32.32
N HIS A 653 -3.13 27.40 -31.70
CA HIS A 653 -2.74 27.54 -30.29
C HIS A 653 -1.25 27.88 -30.11
N TYR A 654 -0.41 27.47 -31.05
CA TYR A 654 1.03 27.64 -30.92
C TYR A 654 1.65 28.31 -32.15
N PHE A 655 2.77 29.01 -31.89
CA PHE A 655 3.56 29.67 -32.91
C PHE A 655 5.03 29.29 -32.77
N ILE A 656 5.66 29.01 -33.91
CA ILE A 656 7.08 28.74 -33.99
C ILE A 656 7.72 29.74 -35.02
N PRO A 657 8.68 30.58 -34.55
CA PRO A 657 9.39 31.46 -35.45
C PRO A 657 10.34 30.68 -36.38
N TYR A 658 10.21 30.86 -37.66
CA TYR A 658 11.15 30.37 -38.64
C TYR A 658 12.12 31.48 -39.06
N PHE A 659 13.40 31.21 -38.94
CA PHE A 659 14.48 32.14 -39.37
C PHE A 659 15.13 31.64 -40.66
N LYS A 660 15.03 32.43 -41.72
CA LYS A 660 15.58 32.05 -43.04
C LYS A 660 17.07 31.72 -42.93
N GLY A 661 17.44 30.51 -43.36
CA GLY A 661 18.83 30.02 -43.30
C GLY A 661 19.27 29.43 -41.94
N LYS A 662 18.54 29.68 -40.85
CA LYS A 662 18.79 29.08 -39.54
C LYS A 662 17.84 27.90 -39.26
N GLY A 663 16.53 28.08 -39.38
CA GLY A 663 15.52 27.07 -39.09
C GLY A 663 14.58 27.51 -37.95
N ILE A 664 14.06 26.53 -37.23
CA ILE A 664 13.14 26.69 -36.05
C ILE A 664 13.81 26.22 -34.78
N ARG A 665 13.44 26.82 -33.63
CA ARG A 665 13.96 26.42 -32.34
C ARG A 665 12.95 26.61 -31.20
N ASP A 666 12.29 27.76 -31.14
CA ASP A 666 11.54 28.23 -29.97
C ASP A 666 10.05 28.06 -30.17
N LEU A 667 9.34 27.67 -29.07
CA LEU A 667 7.89 27.50 -29.03
C LEU A 667 7.25 28.64 -28.26
N TYR A 668 6.18 29.20 -28.83
CA TYR A 668 5.34 30.23 -28.21
C TYR A 668 3.88 29.75 -28.19
N GLU A 669 3.15 30.11 -27.15
CA GLU A 669 1.68 30.01 -27.09
C GLU A 669 1.06 31.26 -27.72
N ILE A 670 -0.01 31.08 -28.47
CA ILE A 670 -0.84 32.18 -28.99
C ILE A 670 -1.89 32.49 -27.93
N THR A 671 -1.73 33.62 -27.23
CA THR A 671 -2.65 34.06 -26.17
C THR A 671 -3.78 34.94 -26.65
N GLY A 672 -3.76 35.32 -27.92
CA GLY A 672 -4.82 36.09 -28.56
C GLY A 672 -4.47 36.46 -29.98
N ILE A 673 -5.51 36.67 -30.80
CA ILE A 673 -5.40 37.08 -32.21
C ILE A 673 -6.18 38.37 -32.34
N ARG A 674 -5.60 39.36 -32.99
CA ARG A 674 -6.26 40.63 -33.31
C ARG A 674 -5.79 41.19 -34.62
N THR A 675 -6.52 42.14 -35.15
CA THR A 675 -6.08 42.96 -36.29
C THR A 675 -5.37 44.20 -35.81
N ILE A 676 -4.28 44.57 -36.49
CA ILE A 676 -3.55 45.80 -36.23
C ILE A 676 -3.26 46.50 -37.56
N THR A 677 -3.01 47.80 -37.56
CA THR A 677 -2.56 48.49 -38.75
C THR A 677 -1.07 48.24 -39.02
N ALA A 678 -0.63 48.34 -40.25
CA ALA A 678 0.77 48.24 -40.58
C ALA A 678 1.60 49.37 -39.93
N LYS A 679 1.00 50.54 -39.76
CA LYS A 679 1.59 51.62 -38.99
C LYS A 679 1.90 51.22 -37.53
N GLU A 680 0.96 50.60 -36.88
CA GLU A 680 1.13 50.06 -35.52
C GLU A 680 2.18 48.94 -35.48
N ALA A 681 2.07 47.97 -36.42
CA ALA A 681 2.98 46.84 -36.52
C ALA A 681 4.45 47.26 -36.78
N LYS A 682 4.66 48.23 -37.67
CA LYS A 682 5.98 48.68 -38.07
C LYS A 682 6.50 49.85 -37.18
N GLN A 683 5.66 50.42 -36.31
CA GLN A 683 5.94 51.67 -35.65
C GLN A 683 6.39 52.75 -36.60
N SER A 684 5.73 52.83 -37.76
CA SER A 684 6.04 53.72 -38.89
C SER A 684 5.21 55.00 -38.79
N ASP A 685 5.78 56.11 -39.22
CA ASP A 685 5.08 57.41 -39.32
C ASP A 685 4.40 57.59 -40.69
N ASP A 686 4.55 56.61 -41.59
CA ASP A 686 3.95 56.65 -42.91
C ASP A 686 2.42 56.54 -42.84
N GLU A 687 1.72 57.56 -43.35
CA GLU A 687 0.26 57.58 -43.36
C GLU A 687 -0.38 56.49 -44.25
N SER A 688 0.31 56.01 -45.27
CA SER A 688 -0.15 54.93 -46.13
C SER A 688 -0.27 53.59 -45.40
N ASP A 689 0.38 53.45 -44.25
CA ASP A 689 0.31 52.24 -43.43
C ASP A 689 -0.91 52.22 -42.47
N LYS A 690 -1.73 53.27 -42.41
CA LYS A 690 -2.93 53.33 -41.56
C LYS A 690 -4.05 52.42 -42.04
N ASP A 691 -4.21 52.27 -43.34
CA ASP A 691 -5.26 51.49 -43.95
C ASP A 691 -4.83 50.03 -44.25
N ASP A 692 -3.55 49.69 -44.07
CA ASP A 692 -3.02 48.37 -44.29
C ASP A 692 -3.19 47.49 -43.03
N ILE A 693 -4.21 46.63 -43.01
CA ILE A 693 -4.56 45.76 -41.89
C ILE A 693 -3.71 44.50 -41.89
N ARG A 694 -3.23 44.09 -40.72
CA ARG A 694 -2.44 42.89 -40.47
C ARG A 694 -3.07 42.06 -39.39
N LEU A 695 -2.92 40.72 -39.45
CA LEU A 695 -3.18 39.85 -38.31
C LEU A 695 -1.99 39.88 -37.38
N ALA A 696 -2.28 40.03 -36.07
CA ALA A 696 -1.27 40.01 -35.02
C ALA A 696 -1.64 38.93 -34.02
N PHE A 697 -0.67 38.09 -33.70
CA PHE A 697 -0.73 37.02 -32.72
C PHE A 697 0.00 37.50 -31.47
N LYS A 698 -0.70 37.61 -30.36
CA LYS A 698 -0.07 37.87 -29.06
C LYS A 698 0.57 36.59 -28.56
N LEU A 699 1.85 36.65 -28.22
CA LEU A 699 2.66 35.49 -27.92
C LEU A 699 3.11 35.47 -26.46
N ARG A 700 3.25 34.25 -25.93
CA ARG A 700 3.94 33.96 -24.68
C ARG A 700 4.99 32.88 -24.95
N PHE A 701 6.24 33.13 -24.63
CA PHE A 701 7.31 32.13 -24.76
C PHE A 701 7.04 30.96 -23.80
N ILE A 702 7.14 29.73 -24.30
CA ILE A 702 6.98 28.51 -23.50
C ILE A 702 8.36 27.89 -23.23
N ARG A 703 9.03 27.43 -24.30
CA ARG A 703 10.30 26.71 -24.18
C ARG A 703 11.05 26.66 -25.51
N LYS A 704 12.29 26.20 -25.46
CA LYS A 704 13.02 25.75 -26.64
C LYS A 704 12.55 24.33 -26.98
N LEU A 705 12.20 24.07 -28.26
CA LEU A 705 11.87 22.74 -28.77
C LEU A 705 13.14 21.94 -29.09
N PHE A 706 14.18 22.64 -29.52
CA PHE A 706 15.46 22.05 -29.91
C PHE A 706 16.60 22.84 -29.27
N ASP A 707 17.69 22.16 -28.90
CA ASP A 707 18.88 22.80 -28.36
C ASP A 707 19.50 23.77 -29.37
N ASP A 708 19.55 23.35 -30.64
CA ASP A 708 20.01 24.13 -31.79
C ASP A 708 18.90 24.30 -32.83
N TYR A 709 19.09 25.24 -33.77
CA TYR A 709 18.16 25.50 -34.83
C TYR A 709 18.04 24.29 -35.79
N LYS A 710 16.84 23.72 -35.92
CA LYS A 710 16.51 22.64 -36.84
C LYS A 710 16.07 23.22 -38.16
N LYS A 711 16.68 22.75 -39.26
CA LYS A 711 16.24 23.10 -40.62
C LYS A 711 14.93 22.38 -40.97
N ILE A 712 14.02 23.07 -41.64
CA ILE A 712 12.73 22.56 -42.08
C ILE A 712 12.64 22.56 -43.61
N ASP A 713 11.75 21.72 -44.17
CA ASP A 713 11.45 21.70 -45.58
C ASP A 713 10.59 22.91 -45.96
N THR A 714 11.19 23.90 -46.60
CA THR A 714 10.51 25.13 -47.02
C THR A 714 9.64 24.96 -48.26
N SER A 715 9.66 23.78 -48.92
CA SER A 715 8.78 23.50 -50.06
C SER A 715 7.31 23.49 -49.69
N LYS A 716 7.01 23.20 -48.43
CA LYS A 716 5.64 23.19 -47.85
C LYS A 716 5.14 24.60 -47.48
N MET A 717 5.98 25.63 -47.54
CA MET A 717 5.56 27.00 -47.23
C MET A 717 4.55 27.47 -48.30
N LYS A 718 3.34 27.78 -47.86
CA LYS A 718 2.32 28.41 -48.71
C LYS A 718 2.75 29.84 -49.07
N LYS A 719 2.10 30.42 -50.10
CA LYS A 719 2.29 31.81 -50.50
C LYS A 719 2.46 32.69 -49.32
N ASP A 720 3.13 33.40 -48.83
CA ASP A 720 3.26 34.26 -47.65
C ASP A 720 3.99 33.67 -46.43
N THR A 721 4.68 32.52 -46.57
CA THR A 721 5.65 32.12 -45.58
C THR A 721 5.11 31.47 -44.29
N PHE A 722 3.97 30.75 -44.40
CA PHE A 722 3.42 30.02 -43.26
C PHE A 722 3.32 28.53 -43.55
N ILE A 723 3.61 27.76 -42.52
CA ILE A 723 3.28 26.34 -42.45
C ILE A 723 2.30 26.15 -41.30
N ASP A 724 1.15 25.56 -41.62
CA ASP A 724 0.17 25.12 -40.65
C ASP A 724 0.38 23.62 -40.43
N THR A 725 0.71 23.22 -39.22
CA THR A 725 1.03 21.84 -38.87
C THR A 725 0.55 21.51 -37.47
N THR A 726 0.76 20.28 -37.04
CA THR A 726 0.56 19.84 -35.67
C THR A 726 1.91 19.56 -35.02
N PHE A 727 1.93 19.36 -33.69
CA PHE A 727 3.18 19.00 -33.00
C PHE A 727 3.85 17.77 -33.65
N ASP A 728 3.08 16.74 -33.95
CA ASP A 728 3.61 15.55 -34.65
C ASP A 728 4.13 15.85 -36.02
N GLY A 729 3.53 16.83 -36.69
CA GLY A 729 3.96 17.29 -38.00
C GLY A 729 5.27 18.08 -38.01
N ILE A 730 5.72 18.62 -36.87
CA ILE A 730 6.98 19.38 -36.77
C ILE A 730 8.20 18.50 -37.07
N GLU A 731 8.15 17.23 -36.74
CA GLU A 731 9.22 16.27 -37.02
C GLU A 731 9.35 15.94 -38.49
N THR A 732 8.27 16.09 -39.26
CA THR A 732 8.15 15.80 -40.72
C THR A 732 8.27 17.06 -41.58
N VAL A 733 8.32 18.24 -40.95
CA VAL A 733 8.55 19.53 -41.61
C VAL A 733 10.05 19.89 -41.53
#